data_01e8017637782c0ea7d603c2393b86d1
#
_entry.id   01e8017637782c0ea7d603c2393b86d1
#
_cell.length_a   1.000
_cell.length_b   1.000
_cell.length_c   1.000
_cell.angle_alpha   90.00
_cell.angle_beta   90.00
_cell.angle_gamma   90.00
#
_symmetry.space_group_name_H-M   'P 1'
#
loop_
_entity.id
_entity.type
_entity.pdbx_description
1 polymer ?
#
loop_
_entity_poly.entity_id
_entity_poly.type
_entity_poly.pdbx_seq_one_letter_code
_entity_poly.pdbx_strand_id
1 'polypeptide(L)'
;MDLLLSGWWPKRGLAFGSAAALATGVMALTVSPASAASPPPPSVSIASEIAHGAHASQPALTSANSRSTRVCGAVIVGHHPCFVLKRGGLQPIPASASPDAIPAGVGYGPSQLQSAYELTTASASDGSGRTIAIVDAYDDPTAASDLAAYRSAAGLPVVPSFKKVNQNGATSPLPGEAPADDDWTLEESLDLDMASAICPLCNIVLVEATNDSGTGLYVAENTAASLAGYVSNSWGGTEASTDTSLDSEYFSHPGDVITASAGDSDYGVSYPAASPKVVSVGGTTLSTASNSRGWSESVWNTGPGEGTGSGCSAFEPQPSWQTALDLSGCSKRIDNDVAADADPNTGVAVYDTSNGNGGWNEVGGTSVSSPMLAAMFALAGSPGTTPADDIYTHTGSFFDVTAGNDGSCSPAYLCTAETGYDGPTGIGTPDGIGGLVTGASVGNTVTVANPGNQTGTVGTAVSLQIGAADSASGQTLSFTASGLPAGLSISSSGRISGTPTTAGTSSVTVTATDTTGAHGSASFSWVIGNVGGCSTHTQLLGNPGFETGSAAPWTTTADVINPNGAGETSHSGTWYAWLDGYGTTHTDTLSQTVTIPAGCSATSFSFWLHIDTAETTTTTAYDKLTITANGTTIANFSNLNHASGYQQHTYSLGSFAGSTVTVKFTGTEDSSLQTSFVVDDTAINPN
;
A
#
# COMPACT_ATOMS: atom_id res chain seq x y z
N MET A 1 -25.82 27.38 46.94
CA MET A 1 -24.70 27.17 47.85
C MET A 1 -23.85 26.08 47.23
N ASP A 2 -22.87 26.56 46.58
CA ASP A 2 -21.96 25.95 45.67
C ASP A 2 -21.05 24.92 46.33
N LEU A 3 -20.68 23.91 45.53
CA LEU A 3 -19.32 23.36 45.57
C LEU A 3 -19.08 22.52 44.30
N LEU A 4 -18.37 23.16 43.39
CA LEU A 4 -17.62 22.54 42.30
C LEU A 4 -16.50 21.64 42.89
N LEU A 5 -16.50 20.37 42.51
CA LEU A 5 -15.34 19.49 42.75
C LEU A 5 -14.79 19.06 41.37
N SER A 6 -13.72 19.74 40.98
CA SER A 6 -12.80 19.28 39.96
C SER A 6 -12.04 18.05 40.48
N GLY A 7 -12.27 16.89 39.85
CA GLY A 7 -11.53 15.66 40.17
C GLY A 7 -10.06 15.76 39.74
N TRP A 8 -9.18 15.69 40.70
CA TRP A 8 -7.74 15.49 40.50
C TRP A 8 -7.42 14.00 40.62
N TRP A 9 -6.77 13.46 39.64
CA TRP A 9 -6.23 12.12 39.65
C TRP A 9 -4.92 12.10 40.49
N PRO A 10 -4.70 11.12 41.35
CA PRO A 10 -3.45 11.05 42.12
C PRO A 10 -2.34 10.50 41.20
N LYS A 11 -1.36 11.35 40.90
CA LYS A 11 -0.08 10.89 40.34
C LYS A 11 0.69 10.13 41.41
N ARG A 12 1.20 8.97 41.11
CA ARG A 12 2.23 8.28 41.92
C ARG A 12 3.51 9.13 41.89
N GLY A 13 3.71 10.00 42.85
CA GLY A 13 4.83 10.91 42.92
C GLY A 13 5.92 10.43 43.88
N LEU A 14 7.09 10.13 43.38
CA LEU A 14 8.31 10.00 44.17
C LEU A 14 8.92 11.39 44.36
N ALA A 15 9.04 11.83 45.62
CA ALA A 15 9.70 13.05 45.99
C ALA A 15 11.21 12.85 46.07
N PHE A 16 11.99 13.59 45.29
CA PHE A 16 13.42 13.81 45.55
C PHE A 16 13.70 15.30 45.63
N GLY A 17 14.45 15.62 46.69
CA GLY A 17 14.72 16.97 47.12
C GLY A 17 15.71 17.74 46.23
N SER A 18 15.50 19.03 46.26
CA SER A 18 16.29 20.04 45.56
C SER A 18 17.66 20.29 46.21
N ALA A 19 18.68 20.46 45.37
CA ALA A 19 19.87 21.23 45.69
C ALA A 19 20.17 22.17 44.52
N ALA A 20 20.06 23.47 44.76
CA ALA A 20 20.37 24.52 43.80
C ALA A 20 21.89 24.80 43.78
N ALA A 21 22.46 24.93 42.59
CA ALA A 21 23.75 25.59 42.40
C ALA A 21 23.63 26.55 41.19
N LEU A 22 23.74 27.85 41.49
CA LEU A 22 23.92 28.90 40.48
C LEU A 22 25.33 28.81 39.88
N ALA A 23 25.42 28.78 38.54
CA ALA A 23 26.63 29.11 37.82
C ALA A 23 26.29 30.09 36.69
N THR A 24 26.76 31.32 36.85
CA THR A 24 26.76 32.39 35.83
C THR A 24 27.79 32.08 34.76
N GLY A 25 27.35 31.88 33.50
CA GLY A 25 28.22 31.72 32.34
C GLY A 25 27.89 32.76 31.26
N VAL A 26 28.88 33.61 30.99
CA VAL A 26 28.85 34.67 29.97
C VAL A 26 28.74 34.05 28.58
N MET A 27 27.72 34.42 27.79
CA MET A 27 27.58 34.06 26.38
C MET A 27 28.41 35.01 25.52
N ALA A 28 29.47 34.51 24.90
CA ALA A 28 30.17 35.18 23.83
C ALA A 28 29.45 34.83 22.48
N LEU A 29 28.94 35.86 21.83
CA LEU A 29 28.42 35.76 20.48
C LEU A 29 29.59 35.63 19.48
N THR A 30 29.75 34.45 18.90
CA THR A 30 30.57 34.27 17.70
C THR A 30 29.70 34.42 16.45
N VAL A 31 29.90 35.49 15.71
CA VAL A 31 29.32 35.70 14.39
C VAL A 31 30.08 34.80 13.40
N SER A 32 29.41 33.79 12.86
CA SER A 32 29.91 33.03 11.69
C SER A 32 29.72 33.86 10.42
N PRO A 33 30.69 33.87 9.49
CA PRO A 33 30.53 34.59 8.23
C PRO A 33 29.49 33.89 7.35
N ALA A 34 28.66 34.70 6.71
CA ALA A 34 27.68 34.27 5.71
C ALA A 34 28.39 33.51 4.59
N SER A 35 27.96 32.28 4.34
CA SER A 35 28.33 31.51 3.16
C SER A 35 27.73 32.23 1.93
N ALA A 36 28.57 32.60 0.99
CA ALA A 36 28.14 33.19 -0.26
C ALA A 36 27.30 32.16 -1.03
N ALA A 37 26.08 32.55 -1.40
CA ALA A 37 25.26 31.78 -2.30
C ALA A 37 25.99 31.58 -3.63
N SER A 38 26.03 30.35 -4.10
CA SER A 38 26.49 30.03 -5.46
C SER A 38 25.56 30.72 -6.46
N PRO A 39 26.07 31.24 -7.56
CA PRO A 39 25.21 31.81 -8.60
C PRO A 39 24.35 30.70 -9.21
N PRO A 40 23.11 30.99 -9.62
CA PRO A 40 22.28 30.04 -10.32
C PRO A 40 22.97 29.59 -11.61
N PRO A 41 22.79 28.35 -12.05
CA PRO A 41 23.32 27.86 -13.31
C PRO A 41 22.78 28.74 -14.46
N PRO A 42 23.53 28.91 -15.55
CA PRO A 42 23.10 29.73 -16.66
C PRO A 42 21.80 29.17 -17.25
N SER A 43 20.77 30.00 -17.36
CA SER A 43 19.57 29.66 -18.08
C SER A 43 19.90 29.31 -19.51
N VAL A 44 19.71 28.03 -19.89
CA VAL A 44 19.82 27.61 -21.28
C VAL A 44 18.64 28.25 -22.03
N SER A 45 18.94 29.19 -22.88
CA SER A 45 17.94 29.82 -23.74
C SER A 45 17.58 28.83 -24.87
N ILE A 46 16.42 28.25 -24.79
CA ILE A 46 15.86 27.32 -25.80
C ILE A 46 15.57 28.00 -27.16
N ALA A 47 15.83 29.28 -27.27
CA ALA A 47 15.45 30.06 -28.45
C ALA A 47 16.40 30.01 -29.67
N SER A 48 17.52 29.26 -29.63
CA SER A 48 18.54 29.38 -30.69
C SER A 48 18.78 28.16 -31.57
N GLU A 49 18.10 27.02 -31.35
CA GLU A 49 18.31 25.81 -32.18
C GLU A 49 17.08 25.32 -32.98
N ILE A 50 16.16 26.23 -33.30
CA ILE A 50 15.01 25.87 -34.17
C ILE A 50 15.41 26.13 -35.63
N ALA A 51 16.22 25.30 -36.18
CA ALA A 51 16.35 25.14 -37.62
C ALA A 51 17.01 23.80 -37.95
N HIS A 52 16.22 22.88 -38.42
CA HIS A 52 16.46 21.68 -39.20
C HIS A 52 15.86 20.41 -38.59
N GLY A 53 14.61 20.18 -38.94
CA GLY A 53 13.93 18.92 -38.77
C GLY A 53 12.40 19.16 -38.84
N ALA A 54 11.89 19.26 -40.06
CA ALA A 54 10.43 19.25 -40.23
C ALA A 54 9.92 17.83 -39.92
N HIS A 55 9.73 17.53 -38.64
CA HIS A 55 8.85 16.44 -38.25
C HIS A 55 7.41 16.99 -38.32
N ALA A 56 6.53 16.24 -38.93
CA ALA A 56 5.15 16.60 -39.11
C ALA A 56 4.54 16.98 -37.76
N SER A 57 4.02 18.20 -37.64
CA SER A 57 3.17 18.59 -36.53
C SER A 57 2.07 17.55 -36.39
N GLN A 58 1.93 16.96 -35.20
CA GLN A 58 0.81 16.05 -34.92
C GLN A 58 -0.50 16.76 -35.29
N PRO A 59 -1.39 16.11 -36.03
CA PRO A 59 -2.65 16.75 -36.40
C PRO A 59 -3.49 16.99 -35.15
N ALA A 60 -3.93 18.22 -34.96
CA ALA A 60 -4.93 18.53 -33.95
C ALA A 60 -6.18 17.68 -34.25
N LEU A 61 -6.75 17.02 -33.22
CA LEU A 61 -8.02 16.29 -33.33
C LEU A 61 -9.13 17.29 -33.70
N THR A 62 -9.40 17.45 -34.97
CA THR A 62 -10.45 18.35 -35.50
C THR A 62 -11.59 17.59 -36.16
N SER A 63 -11.70 16.26 -35.93
CA SER A 63 -12.73 15.50 -36.62
C SER A 63 -14.04 15.48 -35.81
N ALA A 64 -15.12 15.88 -36.46
CA ALA A 64 -16.48 15.77 -35.93
C ALA A 64 -16.98 14.32 -35.72
N ASN A 65 -16.08 13.33 -35.84
CA ASN A 65 -16.32 11.90 -35.65
C ASN A 65 -15.51 11.31 -34.47
N SER A 66 -14.70 12.11 -33.79
CA SER A 66 -13.98 11.66 -32.58
C SER A 66 -14.98 11.39 -31.46
N ARG A 67 -14.89 10.21 -30.84
CA ARG A 67 -15.74 9.84 -29.69
C ARG A 67 -15.29 10.52 -28.41
N SER A 68 -14.09 11.06 -28.35
CA SER A 68 -13.50 11.76 -27.21
C SER A 68 -13.10 13.19 -27.55
N THR A 69 -12.81 13.96 -26.52
CA THR A 69 -12.37 15.34 -26.61
C THR A 69 -11.10 15.53 -25.78
N ARG A 70 -10.04 16.05 -26.37
CA ARG A 70 -8.86 16.51 -25.61
C ARG A 70 -9.27 17.60 -24.66
N VAL A 71 -8.76 17.52 -23.47
CA VAL A 71 -9.09 18.43 -22.37
C VAL A 71 -8.03 19.53 -22.25
N CYS A 72 -6.75 19.16 -22.34
CA CYS A 72 -5.65 20.11 -22.46
C CYS A 72 -5.39 20.51 -23.91
N GLY A 73 -4.68 21.61 -24.05
CA GLY A 73 -4.35 22.23 -25.34
C GLY A 73 -3.63 21.31 -26.32
N ALA A 74 -3.43 21.75 -27.55
CA ALA A 74 -2.70 21.01 -28.56
C ALA A 74 -1.19 20.94 -28.23
N VAL A 75 -0.54 19.83 -28.59
CA VAL A 75 0.93 19.71 -28.52
C VAL A 75 1.55 20.75 -29.46
N ILE A 76 2.14 21.78 -28.89
CA ILE A 76 2.88 22.84 -29.59
C ILE A 76 4.27 22.98 -28.99
N VAL A 77 5.23 23.40 -29.81
CA VAL A 77 6.62 23.53 -29.36
C VAL A 77 6.73 24.43 -28.13
N GLY A 78 7.32 23.89 -27.05
CA GLY A 78 7.54 24.60 -25.80
C GLY A 78 6.38 24.55 -24.81
N HIS A 79 5.33 23.79 -25.11
CA HIS A 79 4.26 23.42 -24.20
C HIS A 79 4.24 21.91 -23.99
N HIS A 80 3.82 21.50 -22.82
CA HIS A 80 3.71 20.11 -22.40
C HIS A 80 2.28 19.83 -21.92
N PRO A 81 1.31 19.69 -22.88
CA PRO A 81 -0.07 19.46 -22.52
C PRO A 81 -0.25 18.14 -21.78
N CYS A 82 -1.32 18.05 -21.01
CA CYS A 82 -1.75 16.81 -20.40
C CYS A 82 -2.31 15.83 -21.43
N PHE A 83 -2.44 14.57 -21.04
CA PHE A 83 -2.87 13.47 -21.91
C PHE A 83 -4.23 12.88 -21.50
N VAL A 84 -5.14 13.70 -20.90
CA VAL A 84 -6.50 13.26 -20.62
C VAL A 84 -7.43 13.47 -21.81
N LEU A 85 -8.24 12.46 -22.08
CA LEU A 85 -9.31 12.49 -23.06
C LEU A 85 -10.66 12.27 -22.40
N LYS A 86 -11.57 13.21 -22.53
CA LYS A 86 -12.95 13.09 -22.06
C LYS A 86 -13.79 12.34 -23.09
N ARG A 87 -14.51 11.31 -22.67
CA ARG A 87 -15.39 10.54 -23.55
C ARG A 87 -16.48 11.42 -24.15
N GLY A 88 -16.57 11.44 -25.48
CA GLY A 88 -17.51 12.26 -26.21
C GLY A 88 -18.97 11.81 -26.04
N GLY A 89 -19.87 12.81 -26.08
CA GLY A 89 -21.32 12.55 -26.05
C GLY A 89 -21.92 12.25 -24.67
N LEU A 90 -21.11 12.08 -23.64
CA LEU A 90 -21.56 12.00 -22.25
C LEU A 90 -21.59 13.39 -21.62
N GLN A 91 -22.58 13.62 -20.76
CA GLN A 91 -22.63 14.80 -19.92
C GLN A 91 -22.17 14.41 -18.52
N PRO A 92 -21.44 15.27 -17.80
CA PRO A 92 -21.06 15.02 -16.43
C PRO A 92 -22.30 14.68 -15.57
N ILE A 93 -22.17 13.68 -14.70
CA ILE A 93 -23.23 13.34 -13.76
C ILE A 93 -23.00 14.13 -12.49
N PRO A 94 -23.92 15.04 -12.09
CA PRO A 94 -23.74 15.83 -10.88
C PRO A 94 -23.62 14.96 -9.63
N ALA A 95 -22.79 15.37 -8.68
CA ALA A 95 -22.61 14.71 -7.38
C ALA A 95 -23.92 14.40 -6.66
N SER A 96 -24.91 15.29 -6.78
CA SER A 96 -26.25 15.11 -6.17
C SER A 96 -27.03 13.91 -6.73
N ALA A 97 -26.65 13.37 -7.88
CA ALA A 97 -27.32 12.22 -8.50
C ALA A 97 -26.88 10.87 -7.89
N SER A 98 -25.66 10.80 -7.32
CA SER A 98 -25.14 9.59 -6.66
C SER A 98 -24.11 9.96 -5.58
N PRO A 99 -24.56 10.45 -4.41
CA PRO A 99 -23.63 10.97 -3.39
C PRO A 99 -22.81 9.88 -2.69
N ASP A 100 -23.27 8.63 -2.73
CA ASP A 100 -22.71 7.52 -1.94
C ASP A 100 -22.13 6.38 -2.80
N ALA A 101 -22.09 6.54 -4.13
CA ALA A 101 -21.53 5.52 -5.04
C ALA A 101 -21.12 6.13 -6.39
N ILE A 102 -20.10 5.56 -7.03
CA ILE A 102 -19.76 5.87 -8.42
C ILE A 102 -20.96 5.53 -9.31
N PRO A 103 -21.48 6.47 -10.12
CA PRO A 103 -22.63 6.21 -10.98
C PRO A 103 -22.33 5.14 -12.04
N ALA A 104 -23.30 4.32 -12.37
CA ALA A 104 -23.15 3.37 -13.45
C ALA A 104 -22.98 4.09 -14.80
N GLY A 105 -22.01 3.66 -15.61
CA GLY A 105 -21.77 4.15 -16.96
C GLY A 105 -20.87 5.39 -17.06
N VAL A 106 -20.08 5.67 -16.01
CA VAL A 106 -19.03 6.71 -16.02
C VAL A 106 -17.60 6.12 -16.02
N GLY A 107 -17.44 4.88 -16.47
CA GLY A 107 -16.16 4.20 -16.53
C GLY A 107 -15.90 3.24 -15.36
N TYR A 108 -14.69 2.68 -15.35
CA TYR A 108 -14.25 1.75 -14.31
C TYR A 108 -13.91 2.49 -13.00
N GLY A 109 -14.28 1.88 -11.88
CA GLY A 109 -13.88 2.32 -10.55
C GLY A 109 -12.81 1.41 -9.93
N PRO A 110 -12.41 1.70 -8.67
CA PRO A 110 -11.30 1.00 -8.02
C PRO A 110 -11.42 -0.53 -8.02
N SER A 111 -12.60 -1.08 -7.76
CA SER A 111 -12.78 -2.53 -7.67
C SER A 111 -12.56 -3.25 -9.00
N GLN A 112 -12.93 -2.61 -10.11
CA GLN A 112 -12.71 -3.18 -11.44
C GLN A 112 -11.21 -3.09 -11.83
N LEU A 113 -10.58 -1.94 -11.62
CA LEU A 113 -9.16 -1.75 -11.90
C LEU A 113 -8.28 -2.67 -11.04
N GLN A 114 -8.53 -2.76 -9.74
CA GLN A 114 -7.82 -3.67 -8.84
C GLN A 114 -8.02 -5.14 -9.24
N SER A 115 -9.22 -5.51 -9.72
CA SER A 115 -9.48 -6.86 -10.23
C SER A 115 -8.77 -7.11 -11.56
N ALA A 116 -8.75 -6.15 -12.48
CA ALA A 116 -8.14 -6.31 -13.79
C ALA A 116 -6.64 -6.58 -13.71
N TYR A 117 -5.96 -5.96 -12.77
CA TYR A 117 -4.50 -6.06 -12.57
C TYR A 117 -4.10 -6.94 -11.37
N GLU A 118 -5.01 -7.79 -10.85
CA GLU A 118 -4.77 -8.72 -9.74
C GLU A 118 -4.24 -8.02 -8.45
N LEU A 119 -4.72 -6.80 -8.18
CA LEU A 119 -4.23 -5.93 -7.10
C LEU A 119 -5.11 -5.92 -5.85
N THR A 120 -6.27 -6.60 -5.84
CA THR A 120 -7.27 -6.50 -4.77
C THR A 120 -6.66 -6.71 -3.37
N THR A 121 -5.76 -7.68 -3.22
CA THR A 121 -5.10 -7.97 -1.94
C THR A 121 -4.07 -6.90 -1.59
N ALA A 122 -3.21 -6.52 -2.53
CA ALA A 122 -2.17 -5.52 -2.31
C ALA A 122 -2.78 -4.15 -1.98
N SER A 123 -3.80 -3.71 -2.74
CA SER A 123 -4.51 -2.45 -2.50
C SER A 123 -5.18 -2.38 -1.11
N ALA A 124 -5.60 -3.52 -0.58
CA ALA A 124 -6.23 -3.59 0.75
C ALA A 124 -5.23 -3.56 1.91
N SER A 125 -3.96 -3.95 1.71
CA SER A 125 -2.99 -4.16 2.79
C SER A 125 -1.71 -3.35 2.68
N ASP A 126 -1.29 -2.98 1.47
CA ASP A 126 0.02 -2.41 1.21
C ASP A 126 -0.03 -0.89 0.98
N GLY A 127 1.13 -0.25 0.78
CA GLY A 127 1.23 1.17 0.50
C GLY A 127 1.23 2.10 1.72
N SER A 128 0.85 1.61 2.90
CA SER A 128 0.81 2.44 4.11
C SER A 128 2.16 3.10 4.42
N GLY A 129 2.14 4.41 4.62
CA GLY A 129 3.33 5.22 4.88
C GLY A 129 4.14 5.60 3.64
N ARG A 130 3.79 5.09 2.45
CA ARG A 130 4.39 5.50 1.17
C ARG A 130 3.68 6.74 0.62
N THR A 131 4.41 7.56 -0.10
CA THR A 131 3.88 8.79 -0.69
C THR A 131 4.02 8.72 -2.21
N ILE A 132 2.92 9.04 -2.91
CA ILE A 132 2.89 9.23 -4.36
C ILE A 132 2.85 10.73 -4.60
N ALA A 133 3.71 11.23 -5.48
CA ALA A 133 3.64 12.59 -5.98
C ALA A 133 3.02 12.61 -7.37
N ILE A 134 2.14 13.56 -7.58
CA ILE A 134 1.52 13.88 -8.87
C ILE A 134 2.10 15.22 -9.32
N VAL A 135 2.55 15.29 -10.56
CA VAL A 135 3.14 16.51 -11.14
C VAL A 135 2.25 17.02 -12.26
N ASP A 136 1.59 18.14 -12.02
CA ASP A 136 0.66 18.78 -12.94
C ASP A 136 0.92 20.28 -13.05
N ALA A 137 0.15 20.96 -13.90
CA ALA A 137 0.28 22.38 -14.12
C ALA A 137 -0.98 23.14 -13.68
N TYR A 138 -0.76 24.38 -13.24
CA TYR A 138 -1.78 25.29 -12.71
C TYR A 138 -2.28 24.89 -11.31
N ASP A 139 -3.39 25.45 -10.83
CA ASP A 139 -4.02 25.15 -9.54
C ASP A 139 -5.44 24.62 -9.77
N ASP A 140 -5.75 23.46 -9.23
CA ASP A 140 -7.13 23.04 -9.02
C ASP A 140 -7.58 23.37 -7.59
N PRO A 141 -8.40 24.44 -7.40
CA PRO A 141 -8.86 24.81 -6.07
C PRO A 141 -9.73 23.77 -5.39
N THR A 142 -10.31 22.83 -6.14
CA THR A 142 -11.22 21.81 -5.60
C THR A 142 -10.58 20.45 -5.40
N ALA A 143 -9.34 20.22 -5.82
CA ALA A 143 -8.62 18.94 -5.78
C ALA A 143 -8.81 18.15 -4.47
N ALA A 144 -8.67 18.81 -3.31
CA ALA A 144 -8.83 18.14 -2.01
C ALA A 144 -10.26 17.70 -1.71
N SER A 145 -11.26 18.50 -2.12
CA SER A 145 -12.68 18.21 -1.89
C SER A 145 -13.18 17.13 -2.85
N ASP A 146 -12.72 17.17 -4.09
CA ASP A 146 -13.13 16.27 -5.16
C ASP A 146 -12.49 14.88 -4.96
N LEU A 147 -11.22 14.82 -4.58
CA LEU A 147 -10.58 13.57 -4.12
C LEU A 147 -11.34 12.94 -2.94
N ALA A 148 -11.77 13.75 -1.95
CA ALA A 148 -12.52 13.24 -0.81
C ALA A 148 -13.90 12.71 -1.25
N ALA A 149 -14.58 13.37 -2.20
CA ALA A 149 -15.85 12.93 -2.75
C ALA A 149 -15.71 11.64 -3.56
N TYR A 150 -14.70 11.55 -4.44
CA TYR A 150 -14.37 10.33 -5.17
C TYR A 150 -14.16 9.15 -4.23
N ARG A 151 -13.26 9.31 -3.25
CA ARG A 151 -12.92 8.25 -2.29
C ARG A 151 -14.12 7.79 -1.48
N SER A 152 -14.98 8.72 -1.06
CA SER A 152 -16.22 8.40 -0.35
C SER A 152 -17.15 7.57 -1.22
N ALA A 153 -17.42 7.99 -2.44
CA ALA A 153 -18.30 7.29 -3.37
C ALA A 153 -17.72 5.93 -3.82
N ALA A 154 -16.40 5.83 -3.92
CA ALA A 154 -15.68 4.59 -4.22
C ALA A 154 -15.61 3.61 -3.04
N GLY A 155 -16.04 4.00 -1.84
CA GLY A 155 -15.92 3.20 -0.62
C GLY A 155 -14.49 3.03 -0.13
N LEU A 156 -13.58 3.90 -0.53
CA LEU A 156 -12.18 3.90 -0.11
C LEU A 156 -12.03 4.58 1.27
N PRO A 157 -11.02 4.22 2.08
CA PRO A 157 -10.73 4.94 3.32
C PRO A 157 -10.38 6.41 3.02
N VAL A 158 -10.51 7.28 4.01
CA VAL A 158 -10.01 8.67 3.92
C VAL A 158 -8.52 8.61 3.56
N VAL A 159 -8.07 9.50 2.65
CA VAL A 159 -6.64 9.57 2.30
C VAL A 159 -5.81 9.83 3.56
N PRO A 160 -4.76 9.02 3.83
CA PRO A 160 -3.99 9.15 5.06
C PRO A 160 -3.32 10.52 5.21
N SER A 161 -2.82 11.06 4.10
CA SER A 161 -2.31 12.42 3.98
C SER A 161 -2.47 12.91 2.55
N PHE A 162 -3.05 14.10 2.39
CA PHE A 162 -3.05 14.84 1.13
C PHE A 162 -2.38 16.19 1.33
N LYS A 163 -1.47 16.57 0.44
CA LYS A 163 -0.77 17.85 0.48
C LYS A 163 -0.67 18.41 -0.93
N LYS A 164 -0.92 19.71 -1.07
CA LYS A 164 -0.76 20.47 -2.32
C LYS A 164 0.35 21.52 -2.17
N VAL A 165 1.25 21.58 -3.14
CA VAL A 165 2.40 22.48 -3.15
C VAL A 165 2.66 23.01 -4.57
N ASN A 166 3.25 24.18 -4.68
CA ASN A 166 3.74 24.69 -5.96
C ASN A 166 5.05 23.98 -6.37
N GLN A 167 5.51 24.20 -7.59
CA GLN A 167 6.74 23.65 -8.16
C GLN A 167 8.01 23.81 -7.31
N ASN A 168 8.01 24.68 -6.31
CA ASN A 168 9.13 24.90 -5.38
C ASN A 168 8.89 24.26 -4.00
N GLY A 169 7.85 23.46 -3.83
CA GLY A 169 7.50 22.76 -2.59
C GLY A 169 6.79 23.61 -1.53
N ALA A 170 6.44 24.86 -1.84
CA ALA A 170 5.72 25.74 -0.92
C ALA A 170 4.20 25.56 -1.05
N THR A 171 3.51 25.58 0.09
CA THR A 171 2.03 25.50 0.14
C THR A 171 1.34 26.82 -0.21
N SER A 172 2.08 27.90 -0.39
CA SER A 172 1.58 29.22 -0.78
C SER A 172 2.75 30.12 -1.23
N PRO A 173 2.56 30.96 -2.27
CA PRO A 173 1.38 30.97 -3.14
C PRO A 173 1.36 29.74 -4.04
N LEU A 174 0.18 29.22 -4.32
CA LEU A 174 -0.03 28.22 -5.37
C LEU A 174 -0.06 28.94 -6.74
N PRO A 175 0.00 28.20 -7.86
CA PRO A 175 -0.18 28.74 -9.20
C PRO A 175 -1.54 29.46 -9.39
N GLY A 176 -1.78 30.07 -10.54
CA GLY A 176 -3.11 30.48 -10.94
C GLY A 176 -3.94 29.30 -11.41
N GLU A 177 -5.27 29.41 -11.34
CA GLU A 177 -6.20 28.40 -11.87
C GLU A 177 -5.95 28.12 -13.36
N ALA A 178 -6.22 26.90 -13.79
CA ALA A 178 -6.10 26.48 -15.18
C ALA A 178 -7.03 27.31 -16.10
N PRO A 179 -6.58 27.70 -17.31
CA PRO A 179 -7.45 28.33 -18.29
C PRO A 179 -8.59 27.37 -18.71
N ALA A 180 -9.76 27.92 -18.99
CA ALA A 180 -10.94 27.12 -19.35
C ALA A 180 -10.81 26.35 -20.68
N ASP A 181 -9.86 26.71 -21.53
CA ASP A 181 -9.53 26.05 -22.79
C ASP A 181 -8.28 25.15 -22.71
N ASP A 182 -7.75 25.00 -21.48
CA ASP A 182 -6.61 24.16 -21.14
C ASP A 182 -6.86 23.57 -19.73
N ASP A 183 -7.82 22.65 -19.64
CA ASP A 183 -8.45 22.24 -18.40
C ASP A 183 -7.62 21.21 -17.62
N TRP A 184 -6.55 21.66 -17.01
CA TRP A 184 -5.70 20.84 -16.16
C TRP A 184 -6.39 20.37 -14.86
N THR A 185 -7.53 20.96 -14.46
CA THR A 185 -8.22 20.50 -13.24
C THR A 185 -8.77 19.09 -13.39
N LEU A 186 -9.24 18.73 -14.61
CA LEU A 186 -9.68 17.37 -14.87
C LEU A 186 -8.50 16.38 -14.90
N GLU A 187 -7.32 16.81 -15.38
CA GLU A 187 -6.09 15.98 -15.31
C GLU A 187 -5.69 15.73 -13.85
N GLU A 188 -5.58 16.79 -13.03
CA GLU A 188 -5.24 16.67 -11.62
C GLU A 188 -6.20 15.75 -10.87
N SER A 189 -7.51 15.88 -11.11
CA SER A 189 -8.53 15.02 -10.53
C SER A 189 -8.38 13.55 -10.99
N LEU A 190 -8.09 13.32 -12.27
CA LEU A 190 -7.81 12.00 -12.82
C LEU A 190 -6.63 11.32 -12.12
N ASP A 191 -5.51 12.03 -12.05
CA ASP A 191 -4.28 11.50 -11.47
C ASP A 191 -4.45 11.15 -9.99
N LEU A 192 -5.08 12.05 -9.22
CA LEU A 192 -5.39 11.85 -7.81
C LEU A 192 -6.34 10.67 -7.58
N ASP A 193 -7.37 10.54 -8.41
CA ASP A 193 -8.37 9.49 -8.31
C ASP A 193 -7.76 8.13 -8.67
N MET A 194 -6.93 8.05 -9.72
CA MET A 194 -6.26 6.81 -10.13
C MET A 194 -5.19 6.37 -9.14
N ALA A 195 -4.37 7.29 -8.63
CA ALA A 195 -3.45 6.96 -7.54
C ALA A 195 -4.19 6.42 -6.31
N SER A 196 -5.34 7.01 -5.96
CA SER A 196 -6.21 6.55 -4.87
C SER A 196 -6.89 5.22 -5.14
N ALA A 197 -7.33 4.99 -6.38
CA ALA A 197 -8.01 3.75 -6.78
C ALA A 197 -7.10 2.54 -6.61
N ILE A 198 -5.82 2.69 -6.91
CA ILE A 198 -4.83 1.60 -6.85
C ILE A 198 -4.19 1.50 -5.47
N CYS A 199 -3.75 2.61 -4.86
CA CYS A 199 -3.12 2.62 -3.54
C CYS A 199 -3.92 3.43 -2.51
N PRO A 200 -5.03 2.90 -1.99
CA PRO A 200 -5.89 3.64 -1.05
C PRO A 200 -5.22 3.97 0.29
N LEU A 201 -4.15 3.29 0.66
CA LEU A 201 -3.41 3.52 1.90
C LEU A 201 -2.17 4.41 1.73
N CYS A 202 -1.88 4.86 0.51
CA CYS A 202 -0.77 5.77 0.22
C CYS A 202 -1.12 7.21 0.62
N ASN A 203 -0.08 7.97 1.01
CA ASN A 203 -0.15 9.43 1.04
C ASN A 203 -0.06 9.98 -0.38
N ILE A 204 -0.62 11.15 -0.62
CA ILE A 204 -0.56 11.82 -1.92
C ILE A 204 -0.04 13.24 -1.73
N VAL A 205 0.86 13.68 -2.61
CA VAL A 205 1.27 15.06 -2.74
C VAL A 205 1.07 15.53 -4.18
N LEU A 206 0.29 16.57 -4.38
CA LEU A 206 0.12 17.25 -5.68
C LEU A 206 1.15 18.37 -5.76
N VAL A 207 1.95 18.39 -6.82
CA VAL A 207 3.00 19.39 -7.09
C VAL A 207 2.62 20.14 -8.35
N GLU A 208 2.15 21.35 -8.19
CA GLU A 208 1.61 22.20 -9.25
C GLU A 208 2.68 23.10 -9.84
N ALA A 209 2.98 22.92 -11.13
CA ALA A 209 3.79 23.85 -11.91
C ALA A 209 3.01 25.14 -12.18
N THR A 210 3.73 26.25 -12.40
CA THR A 210 3.08 27.55 -12.66
C THR A 210 2.22 27.53 -13.93
N ASN A 211 2.60 26.73 -14.91
CA ASN A 211 1.90 26.46 -16.17
C ASN A 211 2.56 25.29 -16.90
N ASP A 212 2.00 24.88 -18.02
CA ASP A 212 2.44 23.78 -18.90
C ASP A 212 3.60 24.13 -19.83
N SER A 213 4.15 25.34 -19.76
CA SER A 213 5.16 25.83 -20.69
C SER A 213 6.55 26.03 -20.07
N GLY A 214 7.59 25.91 -20.91
CA GLY A 214 8.97 26.08 -20.48
C GLY A 214 9.43 24.97 -19.53
N THR A 215 10.09 25.34 -18.42
CA THR A 215 10.68 24.37 -17.46
C THR A 215 9.86 24.19 -16.18
N GLY A 216 8.64 24.70 -16.11
CA GLY A 216 7.81 24.66 -14.89
C GLY A 216 7.56 23.24 -14.39
N LEU A 217 7.07 22.36 -15.26
CA LEU A 217 6.81 20.96 -14.98
C LEU A 217 8.09 20.18 -14.62
N TYR A 218 9.21 20.45 -15.28
CA TYR A 218 10.50 19.83 -14.94
C TYR A 218 11.00 20.24 -13.54
N VAL A 219 10.81 21.50 -13.15
CA VAL A 219 11.13 21.96 -11.79
C VAL A 219 10.20 21.31 -10.77
N ALA A 220 8.93 21.15 -11.11
CA ALA A 220 7.96 20.43 -10.28
C ALA A 220 8.34 18.95 -10.09
N GLU A 221 8.88 18.30 -11.14
CA GLU A 221 9.40 16.92 -11.06
C GLU A 221 10.51 16.79 -10.01
N ASN A 222 11.55 17.64 -10.05
CA ASN A 222 12.60 17.65 -9.02
C ASN A 222 12.04 17.86 -7.61
N THR A 223 11.01 18.69 -7.48
CA THR A 223 10.33 18.90 -6.19
C THR A 223 9.59 17.63 -5.77
N ALA A 224 8.85 17.00 -6.68
CA ALA A 224 8.10 15.77 -6.45
C ALA A 224 9.01 14.63 -5.98
N ALA A 225 10.12 14.39 -6.69
CA ALA A 225 11.12 13.40 -6.31
C ALA A 225 11.74 13.68 -4.93
N SER A 226 11.86 14.95 -4.52
CA SER A 226 12.31 15.28 -3.16
C SER A 226 11.29 15.00 -2.07
N LEU A 227 10.01 14.86 -2.41
CA LEU A 227 8.90 14.68 -1.47
C LEU A 227 8.35 13.25 -1.44
N ALA A 228 8.57 12.48 -2.49
CA ALA A 228 8.00 11.15 -2.66
C ALA A 228 8.95 10.24 -3.45
N GLY A 229 8.94 8.94 -3.13
CA GLY A 229 9.71 7.94 -3.89
C GLY A 229 8.96 7.37 -5.10
N TYR A 230 7.74 7.85 -5.39
CA TYR A 230 6.90 7.44 -6.52
C TYR A 230 6.28 8.68 -7.11
N VAL A 231 6.58 8.97 -8.37
CA VAL A 231 6.15 10.19 -9.07
C VAL A 231 5.41 9.82 -10.34
N SER A 232 4.28 10.48 -10.62
CA SER A 232 3.53 10.34 -11.86
C SER A 232 3.56 11.63 -12.66
N ASN A 233 3.78 11.49 -13.96
CA ASN A 233 3.78 12.56 -14.95
C ASN A 233 2.81 12.22 -16.08
N SER A 234 1.67 12.89 -16.11
CA SER A 234 0.61 12.69 -17.09
C SER A 234 0.63 13.74 -18.20
N TRP A 235 1.82 14.14 -18.58
CA TRP A 235 2.05 15.20 -19.55
C TRP A 235 3.28 14.91 -20.43
N GLY A 236 3.36 15.58 -21.56
CA GLY A 236 4.52 15.42 -22.43
C GLY A 236 4.46 16.29 -23.66
N GLY A 237 5.48 16.20 -24.46
CA GLY A 237 5.64 16.97 -25.68
C GLY A 237 6.50 16.28 -26.72
N THR A 238 6.72 16.97 -27.83
CA THR A 238 7.58 16.46 -28.91
C THR A 238 9.03 16.38 -28.45
N GLU A 239 9.72 15.28 -28.71
CA GLU A 239 11.14 15.11 -28.43
C GLU A 239 12.02 16.20 -29.06
N ALA A 240 13.10 16.54 -28.39
CA ALA A 240 14.13 17.48 -28.84
C ALA A 240 15.54 16.98 -28.55
N SER A 241 16.53 17.52 -29.26
CA SER A 241 17.95 17.16 -29.03
C SER A 241 18.49 17.58 -27.66
N THR A 242 17.78 18.40 -26.93
CA THR A 242 18.10 18.86 -25.57
C THR A 242 17.64 17.90 -24.47
N ASP A 243 16.81 16.92 -24.77
CA ASP A 243 16.13 16.05 -23.80
C ASP A 243 17.12 15.24 -22.95
N THR A 244 18.19 14.69 -23.55
CA THR A 244 19.28 14.02 -22.82
C THR A 244 19.95 14.91 -21.76
N SER A 245 19.88 16.23 -21.88
CA SER A 245 20.37 17.15 -20.87
C SER A 245 19.33 17.34 -19.76
N LEU A 246 18.03 17.40 -20.12
CA LEU A 246 16.92 17.48 -19.18
C LEU A 246 16.82 16.22 -18.32
N ASP A 247 17.10 15.04 -18.89
CA ASP A 247 17.21 13.78 -18.14
C ASP A 247 18.12 13.87 -16.94
N SER A 248 19.32 14.44 -17.17
CA SER A 248 20.33 14.56 -16.12
C SER A 248 19.99 15.62 -15.08
N GLU A 249 19.22 16.64 -15.47
CA GLU A 249 18.88 17.79 -14.64
C GLU A 249 17.62 17.54 -13.82
N TYR A 250 16.61 16.84 -14.38
CA TYR A 250 15.26 16.76 -13.79
C TYR A 250 14.75 15.35 -13.52
N PHE A 251 15.25 14.31 -14.21
CA PHE A 251 14.71 12.95 -14.08
C PHE A 251 15.71 11.94 -13.48
N SER A 252 16.90 12.38 -13.11
CA SER A 252 17.94 11.49 -12.57
C SER A 252 17.86 11.36 -11.04
N HIS A 253 16.87 10.62 -10.54
CA HIS A 253 16.61 10.34 -9.13
C HIS A 253 16.75 8.84 -8.84
N PRO A 254 17.98 8.31 -8.65
CA PRO A 254 18.19 6.88 -8.45
C PRO A 254 17.49 6.36 -7.19
N GLY A 255 16.63 5.38 -7.34
CA GLY A 255 15.84 4.81 -6.25
C GLY A 255 14.41 5.33 -6.15
N ASP A 256 14.06 6.35 -6.94
CA ASP A 256 12.67 6.79 -7.10
C ASP A 256 12.06 6.18 -8.36
N VAL A 257 10.77 5.94 -8.34
CA VAL A 257 9.98 5.57 -9.51
C VAL A 257 9.41 6.84 -10.09
N ILE A 258 9.71 7.12 -11.35
CA ILE A 258 9.11 8.20 -12.11
C ILE A 258 8.39 7.57 -13.28
N THR A 259 7.06 7.61 -13.31
CA THR A 259 6.26 7.19 -14.46
C THR A 259 5.97 8.36 -15.36
N ALA A 260 5.87 8.12 -16.66
CA ALA A 260 5.52 9.13 -17.64
C ALA A 260 4.62 8.55 -18.73
N SER A 261 3.53 9.24 -19.03
CA SER A 261 2.56 8.88 -20.05
C SER A 261 3.16 8.99 -21.45
N ALA A 262 2.97 7.94 -22.28
CA ALA A 262 3.53 7.87 -23.63
C ALA A 262 2.88 8.83 -24.63
N GLY A 263 1.70 9.37 -24.31
CA GLY A 263 0.93 10.24 -25.20
C GLY A 263 -0.25 9.54 -25.87
N ASP A 264 -1.11 10.35 -26.49
CA ASP A 264 -2.46 10.00 -26.93
C ASP A 264 -2.70 10.24 -28.43
N SER A 265 -1.66 10.22 -29.23
CA SER A 265 -1.74 10.67 -30.64
C SER A 265 -1.31 9.58 -31.64
N ASP A 266 -1.54 8.30 -31.32
CA ASP A 266 -1.07 7.16 -32.09
C ASP A 266 0.47 7.04 -32.11
N TYR A 267 1.00 6.19 -33.02
CA TYR A 267 2.42 5.99 -33.20
C TYR A 267 3.22 7.28 -33.27
N GLY A 268 4.02 7.54 -32.28
CA GLY A 268 4.87 8.72 -32.11
C GLY A 268 5.41 8.76 -30.69
N VAL A 269 6.62 9.27 -30.53
CA VAL A 269 7.36 9.31 -29.25
C VAL A 269 7.14 10.64 -28.56
N SER A 270 6.89 10.61 -27.27
CA SER A 270 6.75 11.79 -26.40
C SER A 270 7.89 11.87 -25.39
N TYR A 271 8.26 13.10 -25.00
CA TYR A 271 9.14 13.36 -23.86
C TYR A 271 8.30 14.00 -22.72
N PRO A 272 8.43 13.52 -21.43
CA PRO A 272 9.54 12.76 -20.89
C PRO A 272 9.45 11.22 -20.97
N ALA A 273 8.40 10.63 -21.54
CA ALA A 273 8.27 9.17 -21.64
C ALA A 273 9.46 8.48 -22.34
N ALA A 274 10.03 9.13 -23.37
CA ALA A 274 11.22 8.63 -24.05
C ALA A 274 12.51 8.62 -23.22
N SER A 275 12.53 9.27 -22.06
CA SER A 275 13.72 9.28 -21.19
C SER A 275 14.05 7.87 -20.67
N PRO A 276 15.33 7.44 -20.72
CA PRO A 276 15.77 6.21 -20.05
C PRO A 276 15.81 6.35 -18.51
N LYS A 277 15.35 7.47 -17.95
CA LYS A 277 15.31 7.74 -16.52
C LYS A 277 13.93 7.50 -15.92
N VAL A 278 12.90 7.33 -16.75
CA VAL A 278 11.53 7.10 -16.33
C VAL A 278 11.05 5.71 -16.74
N VAL A 279 9.94 5.30 -16.15
CA VAL A 279 9.12 4.19 -16.63
C VAL A 279 8.11 4.77 -17.62
N SER A 280 8.27 4.46 -18.89
CA SER A 280 7.35 4.87 -19.95
C SER A 280 6.09 4.00 -19.92
N VAL A 281 4.92 4.64 -19.91
CA VAL A 281 3.65 3.96 -19.71
C VAL A 281 2.73 4.16 -20.91
N GLY A 282 2.46 3.08 -21.64
CA GLY A 282 1.54 3.04 -22.75
C GLY A 282 0.08 2.80 -22.34
N GLY A 283 -0.79 2.75 -23.33
CA GLY A 283 -2.24 2.64 -23.15
C GLY A 283 -2.85 1.41 -23.79
N THR A 284 -3.76 0.76 -23.06
CA THR A 284 -4.57 -0.37 -23.57
C THR A 284 -6.07 -0.04 -23.57
N THR A 285 -6.84 -0.81 -24.33
CA THR A 285 -8.29 -0.94 -24.24
C THR A 285 -8.59 -2.12 -23.32
N LEU A 286 -9.07 -1.85 -22.11
CA LEU A 286 -9.42 -2.87 -21.11
C LEU A 286 -10.88 -3.31 -21.30
N SER A 287 -11.14 -4.61 -21.38
CA SER A 287 -12.48 -5.17 -21.53
C SER A 287 -12.70 -6.39 -20.66
N THR A 288 -13.94 -6.58 -20.20
CA THR A 288 -14.31 -7.82 -19.51
C THR A 288 -14.29 -9.01 -20.47
N ALA A 289 -13.81 -10.16 -20.01
CA ALA A 289 -13.69 -11.37 -20.81
C ALA A 289 -14.11 -12.62 -20.04
N SER A 290 -14.40 -13.71 -20.77
CA SER A 290 -14.79 -15.00 -20.17
C SER A 290 -13.61 -15.94 -19.92
N ASN A 291 -12.40 -15.41 -19.85
CA ASN A 291 -11.19 -16.15 -19.48
C ASN A 291 -11.00 -16.25 -17.96
N SER A 292 -9.93 -16.89 -17.50
CA SER A 292 -9.63 -17.06 -16.06
C SER A 292 -9.34 -15.74 -15.35
N ARG A 293 -8.73 -14.76 -16.02
CA ARG A 293 -8.50 -13.40 -15.53
C ARG A 293 -9.81 -12.61 -15.38
N GLY A 294 -10.83 -12.91 -16.19
CA GLY A 294 -12.06 -12.13 -16.31
C GLY A 294 -11.91 -10.86 -17.15
N TRP A 295 -10.74 -10.57 -17.64
CA TRP A 295 -10.36 -9.37 -18.39
C TRP A 295 -9.49 -9.71 -19.61
N SER A 296 -9.51 -8.82 -20.61
CA SER A 296 -8.62 -8.86 -21.78
C SER A 296 -8.22 -7.45 -22.16
N GLU A 297 -7.05 -7.32 -22.77
CA GLU A 297 -6.54 -6.04 -23.24
C GLU A 297 -6.07 -6.14 -24.69
N SER A 298 -6.13 -5.02 -25.38
CA SER A 298 -5.51 -4.79 -26.67
C SER A 298 -4.88 -3.40 -26.67
N VAL A 299 -3.97 -3.13 -27.61
CA VAL A 299 -3.45 -1.77 -27.80
C VAL A 299 -4.61 -0.79 -27.98
N TRP A 300 -4.56 0.32 -27.26
CA TRP A 300 -5.54 1.38 -27.43
C TRP A 300 -5.32 2.13 -28.75
N ASN A 301 -6.34 2.12 -29.60
CA ASN A 301 -6.45 2.92 -30.81
C ASN A 301 -7.92 3.02 -31.21
N THR A 302 -8.52 4.16 -31.02
CA THR A 302 -9.93 4.43 -31.37
C THR A 302 -10.10 5.12 -32.69
N GLY A 303 -9.03 5.49 -33.34
CA GLY A 303 -9.02 6.08 -34.70
C GLY A 303 -7.83 7.03 -34.86
N PRO A 304 -7.64 7.59 -36.05
CA PRO A 304 -6.48 8.41 -36.36
C PRO A 304 -6.31 9.58 -35.38
N GLY A 305 -5.17 9.65 -34.72
CA GLY A 305 -4.81 10.66 -33.73
C GLY A 305 -5.42 10.44 -32.33
N GLU A 306 -5.96 9.26 -32.05
CA GLU A 306 -6.52 8.89 -30.75
C GLU A 306 -6.14 7.45 -30.42
N GLY A 307 -4.97 7.26 -29.84
CA GLY A 307 -4.36 6.00 -29.46
C GLY A 307 -3.07 6.22 -28.68
N THR A 308 -2.57 5.16 -28.05
CA THR A 308 -1.33 5.23 -27.25
C THR A 308 -0.14 5.69 -28.08
N GLY A 309 0.76 6.47 -27.46
CA GLY A 309 2.07 6.76 -28.03
C GLY A 309 2.95 5.50 -28.04
N SER A 310 3.85 5.42 -29.03
CA SER A 310 4.90 4.41 -29.10
C SER A 310 5.96 4.80 -30.11
N GLY A 311 7.07 4.07 -30.17
CA GLY A 311 8.04 4.27 -31.23
C GLY A 311 9.51 4.25 -30.81
N CYS A 312 10.37 4.57 -31.74
CA CYS A 312 11.81 4.65 -31.55
C CYS A 312 12.23 6.12 -31.40
N SER A 313 12.76 6.52 -30.23
CA SER A 313 13.25 7.87 -29.99
C SER A 313 14.25 8.31 -31.04
N ALA A 314 14.23 9.57 -31.38
CA ALA A 314 15.22 10.18 -32.27
C ALA A 314 16.51 10.56 -31.52
N PHE A 315 16.43 10.79 -30.21
CA PHE A 315 17.51 11.41 -29.45
C PHE A 315 18.00 10.53 -28.29
N GLU A 316 17.09 9.91 -27.54
CA GLU A 316 17.43 9.21 -26.31
C GLU A 316 18.21 7.91 -26.52
N PRO A 317 19.26 7.65 -25.71
CA PRO A 317 20.05 6.44 -25.87
C PRO A 317 19.24 5.20 -25.43
N GLN A 318 19.43 4.11 -26.17
CA GLN A 318 18.81 2.84 -25.78
C GLN A 318 19.42 2.34 -24.46
N PRO A 319 18.60 2.08 -23.43
CA PRO A 319 19.10 1.55 -22.16
C PRO A 319 19.49 0.07 -22.26
N SER A 320 20.30 -0.40 -21.31
CA SER A 320 20.85 -1.77 -21.31
C SER A 320 19.77 -2.86 -21.30
N TRP A 321 18.67 -2.64 -20.60
CA TRP A 321 17.56 -3.61 -20.53
C TRP A 321 16.81 -3.74 -21.86
N GLN A 322 16.68 -2.68 -22.64
CA GLN A 322 16.14 -2.79 -24.02
C GLN A 322 17.14 -3.35 -25.01
N THR A 323 18.45 -3.03 -24.83
CA THR A 323 19.50 -3.65 -25.64
C THR A 323 19.52 -5.17 -25.48
N ALA A 324 19.20 -5.69 -24.30
CA ALA A 324 19.15 -7.12 -24.02
C ALA A 324 18.03 -7.86 -24.76
N LEU A 325 17.02 -7.16 -25.28
CA LEU A 325 15.96 -7.75 -26.11
C LEU A 325 16.44 -8.12 -27.53
N ASP A 326 17.59 -7.63 -27.96
CA ASP A 326 18.20 -7.86 -29.29
C ASP A 326 17.25 -7.56 -30.46
N LEU A 327 16.44 -6.50 -30.33
CA LEU A 327 15.48 -6.07 -31.36
C LEU A 327 16.17 -5.27 -32.46
N SER A 328 15.86 -5.58 -33.71
CA SER A 328 16.41 -4.90 -34.87
C SER A 328 15.55 -3.71 -35.31
N GLY A 329 16.18 -2.66 -35.87
CA GLY A 329 15.47 -1.54 -36.51
C GLY A 329 15.29 -0.30 -35.65
N CYS A 330 15.53 -0.38 -34.34
CA CYS A 330 15.70 0.76 -33.44
C CYS A 330 17.03 0.63 -32.69
N SER A 331 17.82 1.69 -32.59
CA SER A 331 19.07 1.73 -31.86
C SER A 331 19.07 2.80 -30.74
N LYS A 332 17.89 3.27 -30.44
CA LYS A 332 17.56 4.30 -29.45
C LYS A 332 16.56 3.74 -28.43
N ARG A 333 16.20 4.53 -27.44
CA ARG A 333 15.13 4.20 -26.52
C ARG A 333 13.87 3.88 -27.31
N ILE A 334 13.23 2.76 -27.03
CA ILE A 334 11.91 2.43 -27.55
C ILE A 334 10.88 2.83 -26.49
N ASP A 335 9.90 3.59 -26.88
CA ASP A 335 8.84 4.04 -25.97
C ASP A 335 7.94 2.89 -25.58
N ASN A 336 7.52 2.95 -24.34
CA ASN A 336 6.86 2.05 -23.42
C ASN A 336 7.72 0.90 -22.87
N ASP A 337 7.71 0.85 -21.54
CA ASP A 337 8.20 -0.28 -20.73
C ASP A 337 7.03 -1.19 -20.34
N VAL A 338 5.85 -0.61 -20.10
CA VAL A 338 4.65 -1.24 -19.56
C VAL A 338 3.43 -0.45 -20.02
N ALA A 339 2.23 -1.04 -19.92
CA ALA A 339 0.98 -0.34 -20.25
C ALA A 339 -0.12 -0.62 -19.20
N ALA A 340 -1.19 0.17 -19.24
CA ALA A 340 -2.44 -0.09 -18.55
C ALA A 340 -3.61 0.55 -19.31
N ASP A 341 -4.86 0.42 -18.79
CA ASP A 341 -6.06 0.99 -19.40
C ASP A 341 -5.91 2.49 -19.68
N ALA A 342 -6.30 2.89 -20.88
CA ALA A 342 -6.22 4.27 -21.36
C ALA A 342 -7.33 4.63 -22.36
N ASP A 343 -8.09 3.66 -22.88
CA ASP A 343 -9.12 3.94 -23.89
C ASP A 343 -10.32 4.67 -23.28
N PRO A 344 -10.65 5.89 -23.72
CA PRO A 344 -11.81 6.61 -23.18
C PRO A 344 -13.15 5.89 -23.41
N ASN A 345 -13.23 4.88 -24.27
CA ASN A 345 -14.46 4.09 -24.43
C ASN A 345 -14.59 2.95 -23.41
N THR A 346 -13.50 2.57 -22.78
CA THR A 346 -13.43 1.68 -21.61
C THR A 346 -12.80 2.41 -20.43
N GLY A 347 -12.98 3.71 -20.37
CA GLY A 347 -12.29 4.63 -19.50
C GLY A 347 -12.66 4.50 -18.03
N VAL A 348 -12.10 5.39 -17.24
CA VAL A 348 -12.23 5.39 -15.78
C VAL A 348 -13.17 6.49 -15.29
N ALA A 349 -13.78 6.26 -14.12
CA ALA A 349 -14.60 7.22 -13.44
C ALA A 349 -13.72 8.24 -12.71
N VAL A 350 -13.93 9.53 -12.98
CA VAL A 350 -13.23 10.64 -12.34
C VAL A 350 -14.23 11.66 -11.81
N TYR A 351 -13.96 12.22 -10.64
CA TYR A 351 -14.81 13.22 -10.00
C TYR A 351 -14.13 14.58 -9.97
N ASP A 352 -14.63 15.52 -10.75
CA ASP A 352 -14.14 16.90 -10.82
C ASP A 352 -15.30 17.91 -10.87
N THR A 353 -15.23 18.94 -10.03
CA THR A 353 -16.22 20.03 -9.96
C THR A 353 -15.68 21.36 -10.47
N SER A 354 -14.41 21.46 -10.82
CA SER A 354 -13.76 22.65 -11.38
C SER A 354 -14.08 22.85 -12.86
N ASN A 355 -13.80 24.01 -13.39
CA ASN A 355 -13.88 24.43 -14.81
C ASN A 355 -15.15 24.00 -15.56
N GLY A 356 -16.24 23.72 -14.84
CA GLY A 356 -17.51 23.28 -15.44
C GLY A 356 -17.61 21.78 -15.68
N ASN A 357 -16.68 20.96 -15.19
CA ASN A 357 -16.72 19.50 -15.26
C ASN A 357 -17.85 18.88 -14.44
N GLY A 358 -18.34 19.59 -13.42
CA GLY A 358 -19.66 19.42 -12.82
C GLY A 358 -19.93 18.11 -12.08
N GLY A 359 -18.95 17.26 -11.84
CA GLY A 359 -19.08 16.01 -11.09
C GLY A 359 -18.40 14.84 -11.78
N TRP A 360 -19.11 13.71 -11.94
CA TRP A 360 -18.58 12.49 -12.52
C TRP A 360 -18.38 12.55 -14.03
N ASN A 361 -17.20 12.21 -14.48
CA ASN A 361 -16.77 12.14 -15.86
C ASN A 361 -16.22 10.75 -16.19
N GLU A 362 -16.37 10.30 -17.44
CA GLU A 362 -15.65 9.14 -17.97
C GLU A 362 -14.51 9.67 -18.84
N VAL A 363 -13.29 9.28 -18.49
CA VAL A 363 -12.06 9.77 -19.13
C VAL A 363 -11.14 8.62 -19.48
N GLY A 364 -10.24 8.85 -20.42
CA GLY A 364 -9.15 7.98 -20.83
C GLY A 364 -7.91 8.80 -21.14
N GLY A 365 -7.00 8.24 -21.91
CA GLY A 365 -5.67 8.77 -22.17
C GLY A 365 -4.59 8.03 -21.39
N THR A 366 -3.35 8.15 -21.81
CA THR A 366 -2.22 7.57 -21.07
C THR A 366 -2.01 8.22 -19.70
N SER A 367 -2.71 9.33 -19.44
CA SER A 367 -2.89 9.94 -18.11
C SER A 367 -3.59 9.02 -17.10
N VAL A 368 -4.40 8.06 -17.55
CA VAL A 368 -4.97 7.02 -16.66
C VAL A 368 -3.89 6.03 -16.23
N SER A 369 -3.07 5.59 -17.18
CA SER A 369 -2.11 4.50 -16.95
C SER A 369 -0.91 4.93 -16.09
N SER A 370 -0.37 6.15 -16.24
CA SER A 370 0.80 6.62 -15.51
C SER A 370 0.60 6.66 -13.98
N PRO A 371 -0.43 7.33 -13.41
CA PRO A 371 -0.67 7.35 -11.97
C PRO A 371 -1.02 5.97 -11.41
N MET A 372 -1.70 5.13 -12.19
CA MET A 372 -1.93 3.74 -11.78
C MET A 372 -0.61 2.98 -11.61
N LEU A 373 0.32 3.11 -12.57
CA LEU A 373 1.63 2.45 -12.48
C LEU A 373 2.47 3.00 -11.32
N ALA A 374 2.52 4.31 -11.09
CA ALA A 374 3.18 4.89 -9.93
C ALA A 374 2.61 4.31 -8.61
N ALA A 375 1.29 4.18 -8.54
CA ALA A 375 0.61 3.60 -7.38
C ALA A 375 0.86 2.08 -7.24
N MET A 376 0.94 1.33 -8.34
CA MET A 376 1.30 -0.10 -8.32
C MET A 376 2.74 -0.31 -7.81
N PHE A 377 3.69 0.51 -8.25
CA PHE A 377 5.03 0.53 -7.68
C PHE A 377 5.02 0.90 -6.18
N ALA A 378 4.16 1.84 -5.79
CA ALA A 378 3.99 2.17 -4.38
C ALA A 378 3.38 1.01 -3.57
N LEU A 379 2.53 0.17 -4.14
CA LEU A 379 2.09 -1.09 -3.51
C LEU A 379 3.21 -2.12 -3.43
N ALA A 380 4.02 -2.25 -4.48
CA ALA A 380 5.14 -3.17 -4.55
C ALA A 380 6.25 -2.85 -3.53
N GLY A 381 6.58 -1.60 -3.33
CA GLY A 381 7.51 -1.17 -2.30
C GLY A 381 8.84 -0.70 -2.80
N SER A 382 9.94 -1.23 -2.34
CA SER A 382 11.27 -0.71 -2.65
C SER A 382 11.64 -0.95 -4.13
N PRO A 383 11.59 0.08 -4.97
CA PRO A 383 12.14 -0.03 -6.32
C PRO A 383 13.66 -0.11 -6.25
N GLY A 384 14.29 -0.61 -7.30
CA GLY A 384 15.72 -0.53 -7.47
C GLY A 384 16.22 0.86 -7.83
N THR A 385 17.48 0.90 -8.15
CA THR A 385 18.10 2.13 -8.67
C THR A 385 17.67 2.45 -10.09
N THR A 386 16.99 1.52 -10.76
CA THR A 386 16.51 1.63 -12.15
C THR A 386 15.19 0.88 -12.28
N PRO A 387 14.05 1.47 -11.88
CA PRO A 387 12.75 0.80 -11.82
C PRO A 387 12.27 0.20 -13.14
N ALA A 388 12.59 0.81 -14.28
CA ALA A 388 12.25 0.27 -15.59
C ALA A 388 12.93 -1.08 -15.86
N ASP A 389 14.18 -1.31 -15.41
CA ASP A 389 14.90 -2.59 -15.57
C ASP A 389 14.19 -3.75 -14.86
N ASP A 390 13.52 -3.47 -13.74
CA ASP A 390 12.77 -4.48 -12.98
C ASP A 390 11.67 -5.12 -13.83
N ILE A 391 10.96 -4.34 -14.62
CA ILE A 391 9.91 -4.80 -15.55
C ILE A 391 10.46 -5.85 -16.52
N TYR A 392 11.64 -5.59 -17.11
CA TYR A 392 12.27 -6.46 -18.10
C TYR A 392 12.87 -7.73 -17.50
N THR A 393 13.19 -7.72 -16.22
CA THR A 393 13.72 -8.90 -15.50
C THR A 393 12.61 -9.81 -14.96
N HIS A 394 11.35 -9.35 -14.95
CA HIS A 394 10.20 -10.06 -14.39
C HIS A 394 9.06 -10.26 -15.39
N THR A 395 9.36 -10.49 -16.65
CA THR A 395 8.38 -10.58 -17.76
C THR A 395 7.21 -11.54 -17.50
N GLY A 396 7.41 -12.58 -16.70
CA GLY A 396 6.37 -13.54 -16.31
C GLY A 396 5.34 -13.00 -15.31
N SER A 397 5.49 -11.76 -14.83
CA SER A 397 4.56 -11.06 -13.94
C SER A 397 3.75 -9.98 -14.67
N PHE A 398 3.59 -10.14 -15.97
CA PHE A 398 2.80 -9.25 -16.81
C PHE A 398 1.89 -10.05 -17.72
N PHE A 399 0.72 -9.52 -18.00
CA PHE A 399 -0.18 -10.02 -19.04
C PHE A 399 0.32 -9.50 -20.39
N ASP A 400 0.78 -10.40 -21.24
CA ASP A 400 1.28 -10.10 -22.59
C ASP A 400 0.11 -9.63 -23.49
N VAL A 401 0.19 -8.41 -24.01
CA VAL A 401 -0.83 -7.84 -24.90
C VAL A 401 -0.44 -8.13 -26.33
N THR A 402 -1.16 -9.03 -26.99
CA THR A 402 -0.80 -9.56 -28.31
C THR A 402 -1.77 -9.14 -29.43
N ALA A 403 -2.61 -8.15 -29.17
CA ALA A 403 -3.65 -7.71 -30.11
C ALA A 403 -3.69 -6.19 -30.26
N GLY A 404 -3.92 -5.71 -31.48
CA GLY A 404 -4.07 -4.29 -31.78
C GLY A 404 -2.79 -3.64 -32.31
N ASN A 405 -2.89 -2.38 -32.64
CA ASN A 405 -1.80 -1.52 -33.10
C ASN A 405 -2.21 -0.04 -32.88
N ASP A 406 -1.24 0.84 -32.75
CA ASP A 406 -1.43 2.29 -32.64
C ASP A 406 -1.04 3.04 -33.92
N GLY A 407 -0.79 2.31 -35.01
CA GLY A 407 -0.43 2.92 -36.27
C GLY A 407 0.17 1.95 -37.29
N SER A 408 1.00 2.48 -38.17
CA SER A 408 1.71 1.71 -39.18
C SER A 408 3.18 2.11 -39.22
N CYS A 409 4.07 1.19 -38.91
CA CYS A 409 5.48 1.43 -38.79
C CYS A 409 6.33 0.30 -39.41
N SER A 410 7.63 0.48 -39.40
CA SER A 410 8.61 -0.55 -39.78
C SER A 410 9.90 -0.38 -38.95
N PRO A 411 10.28 -1.39 -38.17
CA PRO A 411 9.66 -2.72 -37.98
C PRO A 411 8.31 -2.68 -37.26
N ALA A 412 7.47 -3.70 -37.46
CA ALA A 412 6.07 -3.71 -37.01
C ALA A 412 5.94 -3.65 -35.48
N TYR A 413 6.82 -4.30 -34.74
CA TYR A 413 6.77 -4.33 -33.27
C TYR A 413 6.81 -2.94 -32.63
N LEU A 414 7.25 -1.88 -33.33
CA LEU A 414 7.26 -0.51 -32.80
C LEU A 414 5.86 0.12 -32.70
N CYS A 415 4.86 -0.45 -33.39
CA CYS A 415 3.49 0.08 -33.39
C CYS A 415 2.39 -1.01 -33.41
N THR A 416 2.76 -2.28 -33.28
CA THR A 416 1.82 -3.40 -33.34
C THR A 416 2.15 -4.35 -32.20
N ALA A 417 1.11 -4.78 -31.48
CA ALA A 417 1.22 -5.79 -30.44
C ALA A 417 1.75 -7.10 -30.98
N GLU A 418 2.75 -7.67 -30.34
CA GLU A 418 3.36 -8.95 -30.67
C GLU A 418 3.54 -9.76 -29.38
N THR A 419 3.90 -11.04 -29.48
CA THR A 419 4.23 -11.83 -28.29
C THR A 419 5.56 -11.37 -27.67
N GLY A 420 5.53 -11.07 -26.41
CA GLY A 420 6.66 -10.51 -25.64
C GLY A 420 6.69 -8.99 -25.74
N TYR A 421 7.86 -8.41 -25.94
CA TYR A 421 8.00 -6.95 -25.98
C TYR A 421 7.51 -6.36 -27.31
N ASP A 422 6.70 -5.32 -27.23
CA ASP A 422 6.35 -4.44 -28.35
C ASP A 422 6.32 -2.95 -27.94
N GLY A 423 6.36 -2.05 -28.93
CA GLY A 423 6.40 -0.60 -28.67
C GLY A 423 5.15 -0.08 -27.95
N PRO A 424 3.93 -0.41 -28.39
CA PRO A 424 2.69 0.11 -27.78
C PRO A 424 2.47 -0.27 -26.32
N THR A 425 2.87 -1.48 -25.90
CA THR A 425 2.53 -2.00 -24.57
C THR A 425 3.73 -2.43 -23.72
N GLY A 426 4.96 -2.26 -24.25
CA GLY A 426 6.16 -2.67 -23.55
C GLY A 426 6.21 -4.19 -23.31
N ILE A 427 6.46 -4.60 -22.08
CA ILE A 427 6.40 -6.01 -21.65
C ILE A 427 4.95 -6.51 -21.48
N GLY A 428 3.97 -5.61 -21.43
CA GLY A 428 2.56 -5.91 -21.20
C GLY A 428 1.95 -5.11 -20.07
N THR A 429 0.87 -5.61 -19.47
CA THR A 429 0.18 -4.95 -18.35
C THR A 429 0.39 -5.73 -17.04
N PRO A 430 0.45 -5.11 -15.86
CA PRO A 430 0.81 -5.79 -14.61
C PRO A 430 -0.12 -6.95 -14.24
N ASP A 431 0.47 -8.09 -13.81
CA ASP A 431 -0.18 -9.22 -13.15
C ASP A 431 0.19 -9.18 -11.66
N GLY A 432 -0.51 -8.38 -10.90
CA GLY A 432 -0.14 -8.05 -9.52
C GLY A 432 1.10 -7.15 -9.43
N ILE A 433 1.72 -7.13 -8.25
CA ILE A 433 2.88 -6.27 -7.95
C ILE A 433 4.23 -6.95 -8.18
N GLY A 434 4.22 -8.23 -8.57
CA GLY A 434 5.44 -9.06 -8.61
C GLY A 434 6.49 -8.61 -9.62
N GLY A 435 6.10 -7.96 -10.70
CA GLY A 435 6.98 -7.43 -11.74
C GLY A 435 7.61 -6.06 -11.43
N LEU A 436 7.24 -5.44 -10.30
CA LEU A 436 7.53 -4.05 -9.99
C LEU A 436 8.49 -3.89 -8.79
N VAL A 437 9.19 -4.95 -8.40
CA VAL A 437 10.13 -4.98 -7.26
C VAL A 437 11.53 -5.32 -7.70
N THR A 438 12.54 -4.68 -7.06
CA THR A 438 13.95 -5.06 -7.31
C THR A 438 14.37 -6.33 -6.62
N GLY A 439 15.23 -7.08 -7.29
CA GLY A 439 16.29 -7.93 -6.69
C GLY A 439 15.82 -9.13 -5.89
N ALA A 440 14.55 -9.38 -5.82
CA ALA A 440 14.04 -10.72 -5.74
C ALA A 440 13.51 -11.03 -7.16
N SER A 441 14.11 -11.96 -7.85
CA SER A 441 13.28 -12.93 -8.55
C SER A 441 12.21 -13.26 -7.51
N VAL A 442 11.04 -12.64 -7.56
CA VAL A 442 9.85 -13.19 -6.93
C VAL A 442 9.55 -14.38 -7.82
N GLY A 443 10.43 -15.36 -7.72
CA GLY A 443 10.12 -16.69 -8.17
C GLY A 443 8.80 -16.96 -7.51
N ASN A 444 7.81 -17.32 -8.33
CA ASN A 444 6.52 -17.78 -7.91
C ASN A 444 6.53 -18.20 -6.43
N THR A 445 5.91 -17.41 -5.56
CA THR A 445 5.92 -17.64 -4.12
C THR A 445 4.61 -18.30 -3.71
N VAL A 446 4.73 -19.50 -3.19
CA VAL A 446 3.60 -20.17 -2.56
C VAL A 446 3.61 -19.86 -1.08
N THR A 447 2.54 -19.30 -0.55
CA THR A 447 2.36 -19.02 0.88
C THR A 447 1.34 -19.97 1.47
N VAL A 448 1.74 -20.75 2.49
CA VAL A 448 0.84 -21.65 3.23
C VAL A 448 0.31 -20.94 4.47
N ALA A 449 -1.01 -20.86 4.59
CA ALA A 449 -1.66 -20.32 5.77
C ALA A 449 -1.42 -21.23 7.00
N ASN A 450 -0.80 -20.68 8.05
CA ASN A 450 -0.60 -21.44 9.29
C ASN A 450 -1.96 -21.63 10.00
N PRO A 451 -2.44 -22.87 10.17
CA PRO A 451 -3.72 -23.15 10.82
C PRO A 451 -3.70 -22.92 12.35
N GLY A 452 -2.57 -22.49 12.90
CA GLY A 452 -2.34 -22.46 14.34
C GLY A 452 -2.15 -23.85 14.94
N ASN A 453 -1.82 -23.90 16.23
CA ASN A 453 -1.64 -25.16 16.94
C ASN A 453 -2.96 -25.95 17.01
N GLN A 454 -2.89 -27.24 16.76
CA GLN A 454 -4.03 -28.13 16.69
C GLN A 454 -4.08 -29.09 17.89
N THR A 455 -5.27 -29.54 18.24
CA THR A 455 -5.49 -30.55 19.26
C THR A 455 -6.39 -31.66 18.70
N GLY A 456 -6.27 -32.86 19.27
CA GLY A 456 -7.10 -34.01 18.92
C GLY A 456 -7.07 -35.07 20.02
N THR A 457 -7.82 -36.15 19.82
CA THR A 457 -7.88 -37.27 20.78
C THR A 457 -7.69 -38.56 20.01
N VAL A 458 -6.96 -39.50 20.59
CA VAL A 458 -6.82 -40.84 20.04
C VAL A 458 -8.22 -41.44 19.75
N GLY A 459 -8.41 -42.03 18.57
CA GLY A 459 -9.66 -42.65 18.17
C GLY A 459 -10.74 -41.66 17.66
N THR A 460 -10.53 -40.35 17.70
CA THR A 460 -11.45 -39.36 17.17
C THR A 460 -11.02 -38.89 15.77
N ALA A 461 -11.92 -38.97 14.80
CA ALA A 461 -11.63 -38.57 13.42
C ALA A 461 -11.32 -37.05 13.31
N VAL A 462 -10.30 -36.74 12.53
CA VAL A 462 -9.84 -35.35 12.25
C VAL A 462 -10.15 -34.99 10.80
N SER A 463 -10.45 -33.71 10.58
CA SER A 463 -10.60 -33.11 9.24
C SER A 463 -10.22 -31.62 9.32
N LEU A 464 -9.03 -31.29 8.79
CA LEU A 464 -8.49 -29.93 8.74
C LEU A 464 -8.12 -29.58 7.29
N GLN A 465 -8.66 -28.50 6.76
CA GLN A 465 -8.25 -27.97 5.46
C GLN A 465 -7.12 -26.96 5.67
N ILE A 466 -6.02 -27.15 4.96
CA ILE A 466 -4.93 -26.17 4.88
C ILE A 466 -5.20 -25.29 3.65
N GLY A 467 -5.15 -23.98 3.84
CA GLY A 467 -5.18 -23.00 2.76
C GLY A 467 -3.76 -22.63 2.33
N ALA A 468 -3.58 -22.37 1.05
CA ALA A 468 -2.38 -21.75 0.52
C ALA A 468 -2.76 -20.82 -0.62
N ALA A 469 -1.95 -19.77 -0.80
CA ALA A 469 -2.05 -18.84 -1.92
C ALA A 469 -0.78 -18.95 -2.77
N ASP A 470 -0.95 -18.83 -4.07
CA ASP A 470 0.13 -18.77 -5.05
C ASP A 470 0.15 -17.36 -5.64
N SER A 471 1.31 -16.77 -5.76
CA SER A 471 1.46 -15.45 -6.37
C SER A 471 1.33 -15.49 -7.90
N ALA A 472 1.53 -16.66 -8.52
CA ALA A 472 1.33 -16.86 -9.94
C ALA A 472 -0.08 -17.34 -10.26
N SER A 473 -0.77 -16.65 -11.16
CA SER A 473 -2.10 -17.04 -11.63
C SER A 473 -2.08 -18.33 -12.45
N GLY A 474 -3.18 -19.08 -12.42
CA GLY A 474 -3.36 -20.29 -13.24
C GLY A 474 -2.59 -21.53 -12.77
N GLN A 475 -1.85 -21.46 -11.67
CA GLN A 475 -1.13 -22.60 -11.11
C GLN A 475 -2.06 -23.49 -10.27
N THR A 476 -1.71 -24.79 -10.19
CA THR A 476 -2.40 -25.73 -9.32
C THR A 476 -1.47 -26.13 -8.17
N LEU A 477 -1.93 -25.93 -6.93
CA LEU A 477 -1.18 -26.29 -5.74
C LEU A 477 -1.34 -27.77 -5.38
N SER A 478 -0.25 -28.43 -5.06
CA SER A 478 -0.21 -29.77 -4.48
C SER A 478 0.40 -29.72 -3.08
N PHE A 479 -0.21 -30.44 -2.13
CA PHE A 479 0.17 -30.39 -0.72
C PHE A 479 0.86 -31.68 -0.27
N THR A 480 1.90 -31.52 0.56
CA THR A 480 2.55 -32.59 1.30
C THR A 480 2.68 -32.19 2.77
N ALA A 481 2.85 -33.14 3.66
CA ALA A 481 3.11 -32.86 5.07
C ALA A 481 4.12 -33.85 5.64
N SER A 482 4.94 -33.37 6.56
CA SER A 482 5.81 -34.17 7.41
C SER A 482 5.44 -34.00 8.89
N GLY A 483 5.78 -34.97 9.72
CA GLY A 483 5.55 -34.89 11.16
C GLY A 483 4.08 -35.03 11.59
N LEU A 484 3.17 -35.47 10.74
CA LEU A 484 1.77 -35.72 11.12
C LEU A 484 1.66 -36.75 12.23
N PRO A 485 0.72 -36.56 13.19
CA PRO A 485 0.38 -37.61 14.16
C PRO A 485 0.06 -38.92 13.47
N ALA A 486 0.45 -40.04 14.09
CA ALA A 486 0.19 -41.38 13.55
C ALA A 486 -1.32 -41.59 13.33
N GLY A 487 -1.70 -42.06 12.12
CA GLY A 487 -3.09 -42.24 11.71
C GLY A 487 -3.70 -41.06 10.94
N LEU A 488 -2.95 -39.95 10.77
CA LEU A 488 -3.34 -38.83 9.90
C LEU A 488 -2.56 -38.82 8.60
N SER A 489 -3.18 -38.32 7.54
CA SER A 489 -2.56 -38.10 6.23
C SER A 489 -3.09 -36.81 5.60
N ILE A 490 -2.33 -36.24 4.66
CA ILE A 490 -2.75 -35.08 3.87
C ILE A 490 -3.07 -35.51 2.43
N SER A 491 -4.12 -34.93 1.85
CA SER A 491 -4.44 -35.07 0.42
C SER A 491 -3.65 -34.07 -0.40
N SER A 492 -3.54 -34.30 -1.72
CA SER A 492 -2.95 -33.31 -2.65
C SER A 492 -3.71 -31.98 -2.70
N SER A 493 -4.97 -31.93 -2.26
CA SER A 493 -5.77 -30.71 -2.14
C SER A 493 -5.64 -30.02 -0.76
N GLY A 494 -4.68 -30.44 0.09
CA GLY A 494 -4.38 -29.81 1.38
C GLY A 494 -5.30 -30.21 2.54
N ARG A 495 -6.13 -31.25 2.39
CA ARG A 495 -6.97 -31.73 3.49
C ARG A 495 -6.23 -32.77 4.33
N ILE A 496 -5.96 -32.45 5.59
CA ILE A 496 -5.46 -33.40 6.58
C ILE A 496 -6.65 -34.13 7.18
N SER A 497 -6.62 -35.47 7.13
CA SER A 497 -7.71 -36.33 7.64
C SER A 497 -7.20 -37.65 8.15
N GLY A 498 -8.02 -38.36 8.93
CA GLY A 498 -7.71 -39.66 9.50
C GLY A 498 -8.15 -39.72 10.95
N THR A 499 -7.70 -40.78 11.65
CA THR A 499 -7.97 -41.00 13.07
C THR A 499 -6.64 -41.21 13.80
N PRO A 500 -6.25 -40.32 14.71
CA PRO A 500 -5.00 -40.48 15.46
C PRO A 500 -4.99 -41.77 16.27
N THR A 501 -3.88 -42.51 16.21
CA THR A 501 -3.74 -43.82 16.88
C THR A 501 -2.88 -43.74 18.14
N THR A 502 -2.10 -42.70 18.34
CA THR A 502 -1.15 -42.54 19.44
C THR A 502 -1.22 -41.12 20.01
N ALA A 503 -1.26 -41.03 21.34
CA ALA A 503 -1.17 -39.74 22.02
C ALA A 503 0.28 -39.21 21.99
N GLY A 504 0.42 -37.88 21.94
CA GLY A 504 1.71 -37.21 21.92
C GLY A 504 1.63 -35.86 21.24
N THR A 505 2.73 -35.12 21.28
CA THR A 505 2.88 -33.83 20.57
C THR A 505 3.70 -34.08 19.30
N SER A 506 3.19 -33.61 18.18
CA SER A 506 3.85 -33.68 16.87
C SER A 506 4.13 -32.27 16.36
N SER A 507 5.33 -32.04 15.82
CA SER A 507 5.62 -30.83 15.03
C SER A 507 5.31 -31.13 13.56
N VAL A 508 4.28 -30.50 13.05
CA VAL A 508 3.79 -30.73 11.67
C VAL A 508 4.29 -29.62 10.78
N THR A 509 4.87 -29.98 9.65
CA THR A 509 5.18 -29.04 8.57
C THR A 509 4.38 -29.41 7.33
N VAL A 510 3.57 -28.48 6.84
CA VAL A 510 2.85 -28.61 5.57
C VAL A 510 3.54 -27.78 4.52
N THR A 511 3.78 -28.37 3.35
CA THR A 511 4.35 -27.70 2.18
C THR A 511 3.34 -27.77 1.04
N ALA A 512 3.06 -26.62 0.44
CA ALA A 512 2.35 -26.52 -0.83
C ALA A 512 3.37 -26.23 -1.94
N THR A 513 3.25 -26.95 -3.06
CA THR A 513 4.11 -26.80 -4.24
C THR A 513 3.22 -26.62 -5.45
N ASP A 514 3.55 -25.69 -6.31
CA ASP A 514 2.83 -25.45 -7.56
C ASP A 514 3.36 -26.31 -8.73
N THR A 515 2.80 -26.07 -9.92
CA THR A 515 3.19 -26.80 -11.14
C THR A 515 4.56 -26.39 -11.69
N THR A 516 5.12 -25.26 -11.25
CA THR A 516 6.46 -24.80 -11.65
C THR A 516 7.56 -25.24 -10.68
N GLY A 517 7.19 -25.79 -9.51
CA GLY A 517 8.12 -26.22 -8.47
C GLY A 517 8.36 -25.19 -7.37
N ALA A 518 7.73 -23.99 -7.44
CA ALA A 518 7.77 -23.04 -6.34
C ALA A 518 6.98 -23.61 -5.15
N HIS A 519 7.45 -23.37 -3.94
CA HIS A 519 6.84 -23.94 -2.75
C HIS A 519 6.94 -23.03 -1.53
N GLY A 520 5.95 -23.16 -0.66
CA GLY A 520 5.93 -22.52 0.65
C GLY A 520 5.57 -23.51 1.74
N SER A 521 5.91 -23.22 2.98
CA SER A 521 5.66 -24.12 4.10
C SER A 521 5.18 -23.37 5.34
N ALA A 522 4.34 -24.06 6.13
CA ALA A 522 3.94 -23.60 7.45
C ALA A 522 4.11 -24.74 8.48
N SER A 523 4.62 -24.39 9.66
CA SER A 523 4.82 -25.36 10.74
C SER A 523 3.94 -25.00 11.95
N PHE A 524 3.36 -26.02 12.58
CA PHE A 524 2.52 -25.88 13.76
C PHE A 524 2.61 -27.15 14.64
N SER A 525 2.21 -27.00 15.89
CA SER A 525 2.17 -28.13 16.83
C SER A 525 0.81 -28.81 16.80
N TRP A 526 0.81 -30.15 16.85
CA TRP A 526 -0.40 -30.95 17.01
C TRP A 526 -0.31 -31.84 18.25
N VAL A 527 -1.22 -31.65 19.22
CA VAL A 527 -1.28 -32.44 20.46
C VAL A 527 -2.44 -33.43 20.35
N ILE A 528 -2.13 -34.71 20.42
CA ILE A 528 -3.12 -35.79 20.51
C ILE A 528 -3.17 -36.29 21.96
N GLY A 529 -4.30 -36.09 22.64
CA GLY A 529 -4.57 -36.59 23.97
C GLY A 529 -5.03 -38.05 23.97
N ASN A 530 -4.92 -38.74 25.11
CA ASN A 530 -5.47 -40.08 25.31
C ASN A 530 -7.02 -40.06 25.36
N VAL A 531 -7.65 -41.19 25.15
CA VAL A 531 -9.12 -41.43 25.20
C VAL A 531 -9.73 -41.23 26.60
N GLY A 532 -8.93 -40.95 27.61
CA GLY A 532 -9.40 -40.58 28.96
C GLY A 532 -9.69 -39.08 28.97
N GLY A 533 -10.95 -38.70 29.05
CA GLY A 533 -11.35 -37.30 29.13
C GLY A 533 -10.66 -36.57 30.30
N CYS A 534 -10.64 -35.24 30.21
CA CYS A 534 -10.19 -34.39 31.31
C CYS A 534 -10.93 -34.75 32.59
N SER A 535 -10.20 -35.23 33.57
CA SER A 535 -10.79 -35.69 34.83
C SER A 535 -11.01 -34.56 35.85
N THR A 536 -10.60 -33.35 35.50
CA THR A 536 -10.64 -32.18 36.37
C THR A 536 -11.16 -30.99 35.59
N HIS A 537 -12.27 -30.41 36.04
CA HIS A 537 -12.86 -29.18 35.48
C HIS A 537 -12.72 -27.97 36.44
N THR A 538 -11.82 -28.08 37.44
CA THR A 538 -11.59 -27.02 38.41
C THR A 538 -10.59 -26.03 37.85
N GLN A 539 -10.93 -24.75 37.92
CA GLN A 539 -10.04 -23.65 37.56
C GLN A 539 -8.69 -23.78 38.27
N LEU A 540 -7.56 -23.62 37.55
CA LEU A 540 -6.21 -23.97 38.02
C LEU A 540 -5.45 -22.80 38.65
N LEU A 541 -5.79 -21.56 38.32
CA LEU A 541 -5.11 -20.38 38.89
C LEU A 541 -5.50 -20.18 40.35
N GLY A 542 -4.52 -19.93 41.19
CA GLY A 542 -4.76 -19.45 42.54
C GLY A 542 -5.02 -17.93 42.52
N ASN A 543 -5.91 -17.45 43.40
CA ASN A 543 -6.29 -16.03 43.48
C ASN A 543 -6.61 -15.38 42.13
N PRO A 544 -7.55 -15.94 41.38
CA PRO A 544 -7.78 -15.58 39.98
C PRO A 544 -8.37 -14.17 39.78
N GLY A 545 -9.13 -13.63 40.74
CA GLY A 545 -9.65 -12.27 40.77
C GLY A 545 -8.92 -11.37 41.77
N PHE A 546 -7.74 -11.77 42.24
CA PHE A 546 -6.87 -11.02 43.14
C PHE A 546 -7.49 -10.67 44.51
N GLU A 547 -8.63 -11.23 44.85
CA GLU A 547 -9.46 -10.87 46.01
C GLU A 547 -8.83 -11.11 47.39
N THR A 548 -7.66 -11.77 47.43
CA THR A 548 -6.91 -11.89 48.71
C THR A 548 -6.20 -10.58 49.07
N GLY A 549 -6.16 -9.58 48.19
CA GLY A 549 -5.41 -8.33 48.36
C GLY A 549 -3.89 -8.51 48.40
N SER A 550 -3.41 -9.67 47.93
CA SER A 550 -1.99 -10.01 47.91
C SER A 550 -1.69 -10.67 46.56
N ALA A 551 -0.45 -10.54 46.10
CA ALA A 551 -0.05 -11.14 44.82
C ALA A 551 -0.09 -12.66 44.86
N ALA A 552 0.28 -13.30 45.96
CA ALA A 552 0.41 -14.77 46.00
C ALA A 552 -0.88 -15.51 45.63
N PRO A 553 -0.80 -16.57 44.80
CA PRO A 553 0.40 -17.23 44.26
C PRO A 553 0.94 -16.64 42.94
N TRP A 554 0.48 -15.47 42.51
CA TRP A 554 1.05 -14.73 41.42
C TRP A 554 2.40 -14.13 41.80
N THR A 555 3.30 -14.03 40.84
CA THR A 555 4.56 -13.30 40.91
C THR A 555 4.42 -12.01 40.12
N THR A 556 4.68 -10.88 40.77
CA THR A 556 4.48 -9.55 40.18
C THR A 556 5.69 -8.62 40.47
N THR A 557 5.83 -7.58 39.67
CA THR A 557 6.52 -6.36 40.10
C THR A 557 5.78 -5.71 41.28
N ALA A 558 6.40 -4.71 41.94
CA ALA A 558 5.77 -4.02 43.04
C ALA A 558 4.48 -3.29 42.61
N ASP A 559 3.56 -3.12 43.51
CA ASP A 559 2.36 -2.29 43.37
C ASP A 559 1.37 -2.72 42.24
N VAL A 560 1.48 -3.94 41.72
CA VAL A 560 0.56 -4.44 40.67
C VAL A 560 -0.80 -4.80 41.23
N ILE A 561 -0.94 -5.29 42.46
CA ILE A 561 -2.24 -5.68 43.05
C ILE A 561 -2.83 -4.51 43.84
N ASN A 562 -4.00 -4.04 43.41
CA ASN A 562 -4.63 -2.82 43.93
C ASN A 562 -6.10 -3.04 44.29
N PRO A 563 -6.60 -2.33 45.35
CA PRO A 563 -8.02 -2.30 45.69
C PRO A 563 -8.78 -1.26 44.85
N ASN A 564 -10.10 -1.43 44.75
CA ASN A 564 -10.99 -0.41 44.22
C ASN A 564 -10.76 0.95 44.93
N GLY A 565 -10.71 2.03 44.15
CA GLY A 565 -10.46 3.40 44.63
C GLY A 565 -9.01 3.85 44.55
N ALA A 566 -8.10 3.02 44.07
CA ALA A 566 -6.71 3.40 43.79
C ALA A 566 -6.53 4.16 42.44
N GLY A 567 -7.61 4.35 41.69
CA GLY A 567 -7.60 5.03 40.39
C GLY A 567 -8.39 4.26 39.36
N GLU A 568 -8.35 2.94 39.40
CA GLU A 568 -9.09 2.01 38.56
C GLU A 568 -10.11 1.24 39.40
N THR A 569 -10.95 0.43 38.74
CA THR A 569 -11.97 -0.41 39.39
C THR A 569 -11.88 -1.84 38.87
N SER A 570 -12.12 -2.82 39.77
CA SER A 570 -12.17 -4.24 39.39
C SER A 570 -13.33 -4.53 38.43
N HIS A 571 -13.18 -5.58 37.61
CA HIS A 571 -14.30 -6.16 36.84
C HIS A 571 -15.31 -6.81 37.78
N SER A 572 -14.83 -7.58 38.75
CA SER A 572 -15.65 -8.12 39.83
C SER A 572 -14.93 -7.98 41.18
N GLY A 573 -15.64 -8.14 42.29
CA GLY A 573 -15.05 -8.06 43.60
C GLY A 573 -14.51 -6.67 44.01
N THR A 574 -13.34 -6.63 44.64
CA THR A 574 -12.75 -5.41 45.21
C THR A 574 -11.28 -5.22 44.88
N TRP A 575 -10.62 -6.17 44.28
CA TRP A 575 -9.20 -6.14 43.92
C TRP A 575 -8.97 -6.47 42.44
N TYR A 576 -7.90 -6.00 41.86
CA TYR A 576 -7.50 -6.21 40.48
C TYR A 576 -5.98 -6.12 40.33
N ALA A 577 -5.46 -6.54 39.20
CA ALA A 577 -4.07 -6.33 38.82
C ALA A 577 -3.96 -5.14 37.86
N TRP A 578 -3.15 -4.15 38.22
CA TRP A 578 -2.92 -2.91 37.48
C TRP A 578 -1.46 -2.86 37.03
N LEU A 579 -1.20 -3.01 35.74
CA LEU A 579 0.12 -2.91 35.13
C LEU A 579 0.24 -1.55 34.44
N ASP A 580 1.40 -0.92 34.59
CA ASP A 580 1.75 0.39 34.04
C ASP A 580 0.83 1.53 34.54
N GLY A 581 0.62 2.62 33.78
CA GLY A 581 -0.18 3.78 34.21
C GLY A 581 0.60 4.85 34.96
N TYR A 582 1.91 4.91 34.75
CA TYR A 582 2.81 5.85 35.43
C TYR A 582 3.04 7.15 34.64
N GLY A 583 2.82 7.15 33.31
CA GLY A 583 3.14 8.26 32.42
C GLY A 583 4.65 8.49 32.24
N THR A 584 5.46 7.49 32.52
CA THR A 584 6.92 7.49 32.39
C THR A 584 7.37 6.08 32.04
N THR A 585 8.51 5.93 31.37
CA THR A 585 9.04 4.61 31.02
C THR A 585 9.02 3.64 32.19
N HIS A 586 8.24 2.61 32.11
CA HIS A 586 8.02 1.60 33.12
C HIS A 586 7.82 0.21 32.52
N THR A 587 7.93 -0.83 33.33
CA THR A 587 7.61 -2.20 32.95
C THR A 587 7.08 -2.96 34.14
N ASP A 588 5.85 -3.42 34.04
CA ASP A 588 5.23 -4.26 35.04
C ASP A 588 5.05 -5.70 34.54
N THR A 589 5.05 -6.64 35.47
CA THR A 589 4.84 -8.06 35.17
C THR A 589 3.90 -8.71 36.16
N LEU A 590 3.11 -9.66 35.64
CA LEU A 590 2.22 -10.50 36.42
C LEU A 590 2.28 -11.92 35.85
N SER A 591 2.61 -12.93 36.64
CA SER A 591 2.75 -14.32 36.16
C SER A 591 2.35 -15.36 37.17
N GLN A 592 1.82 -16.49 36.67
CA GLN A 592 1.57 -17.68 37.50
C GLN A 592 1.87 -18.94 36.71
N THR A 593 2.38 -19.96 37.42
CA THR A 593 2.71 -21.26 36.85
C THR A 593 1.72 -22.31 37.38
N VAL A 594 1.12 -23.07 36.47
CA VAL A 594 0.21 -24.17 36.82
C VAL A 594 0.52 -25.43 36.01
N THR A 595 0.05 -26.58 36.47
CA THR A 595 0.15 -27.85 35.70
C THR A 595 -1.22 -28.16 35.11
N ILE A 596 -1.31 -28.29 33.79
CA ILE A 596 -2.53 -28.71 33.12
C ILE A 596 -2.58 -30.26 33.16
N PRO A 597 -3.66 -30.86 33.69
CA PRO A 597 -3.76 -32.33 33.75
C PRO A 597 -3.71 -32.98 32.37
N ALA A 598 -3.12 -34.17 32.32
CA ALA A 598 -3.12 -34.98 31.10
C ALA A 598 -4.56 -35.31 30.65
N GLY A 599 -4.81 -35.25 29.35
CA GLY A 599 -6.15 -35.43 28.78
C GLY A 599 -7.01 -34.17 28.69
N CYS A 600 -6.59 -33.03 29.26
CA CYS A 600 -7.31 -31.78 29.21
C CYS A 600 -6.88 -30.90 28.00
N SER A 601 -6.98 -31.46 26.80
CA SER A 601 -6.50 -30.85 25.56
C SER A 601 -7.36 -29.69 25.05
N ALA A 602 -8.52 -29.44 25.65
CA ALA A 602 -9.38 -28.28 25.38
C ALA A 602 -9.26 -27.18 26.44
N THR A 603 -8.16 -27.19 27.23
CA THR A 603 -7.92 -26.18 28.27
C THR A 603 -7.87 -24.77 27.68
N SER A 604 -8.61 -23.86 28.30
CA SER A 604 -8.65 -22.43 27.93
C SER A 604 -8.05 -21.56 29.03
N PHE A 605 -7.40 -20.48 28.61
CA PHE A 605 -6.98 -19.37 29.47
C PHE A 605 -7.83 -18.15 29.11
N SER A 606 -8.51 -17.59 30.10
CA SER A 606 -9.31 -16.38 29.93
C SER A 606 -8.97 -15.35 31.00
N PHE A 607 -9.20 -14.07 30.67
CA PHE A 607 -9.08 -12.95 31.59
C PHE A 607 -9.94 -11.80 31.08
N TRP A 608 -10.29 -10.88 31.98
CA TRP A 608 -10.89 -9.61 31.65
C TRP A 608 -9.81 -8.53 31.65
N LEU A 609 -9.80 -7.70 30.61
CA LEU A 609 -8.83 -6.63 30.40
C LEU A 609 -9.59 -5.31 30.17
N HIS A 610 -9.25 -4.30 30.96
CA HIS A 610 -9.59 -2.91 30.72
C HIS A 610 -8.31 -2.14 30.39
N ILE A 611 -8.38 -1.28 29.37
CA ILE A 611 -7.27 -0.41 28.96
C ILE A 611 -7.75 1.03 29.03
N ASP A 612 -7.21 1.79 29.96
CA ASP A 612 -7.40 3.23 30.05
C ASP A 612 -6.12 3.95 29.63
N THR A 613 -6.24 4.96 28.77
CA THR A 613 -5.08 5.63 28.21
C THR A 613 -5.29 7.13 28.06
N ALA A 614 -4.25 7.89 28.37
CA ALA A 614 -4.15 9.31 28.06
C ALA A 614 -3.60 9.57 26.66
N GLU A 615 -3.15 8.53 25.95
CA GLU A 615 -2.69 8.61 24.58
C GLU A 615 -3.83 9.01 23.62
N THR A 616 -3.56 9.97 22.75
CA THR A 616 -4.53 10.48 21.78
C THR A 616 -4.32 9.94 20.36
N THR A 617 -3.22 9.17 20.17
CA THR A 617 -2.90 8.57 18.87
C THR A 617 -3.87 7.44 18.52
N THR A 618 -4.22 7.33 17.25
CA THR A 618 -5.03 6.22 16.71
C THR A 618 -4.22 5.25 15.87
N THR A 619 -2.92 5.48 15.72
CA THR A 619 -2.06 4.72 14.79
C THR A 619 -0.77 4.20 15.40
N THR A 620 -0.30 4.75 16.50
CA THR A 620 0.99 4.38 17.11
C THR A 620 0.80 3.66 18.44
N ALA A 621 1.31 2.44 18.54
CA ALA A 621 1.33 1.65 19.77
C ALA A 621 2.55 2.06 20.60
N TYR A 622 2.40 3.05 21.47
CA TYR A 622 3.44 3.51 22.39
C TYR A 622 3.59 2.55 23.57
N ASP A 623 2.48 2.28 24.24
CA ASP A 623 2.43 1.41 25.41
C ASP A 623 1.83 0.06 25.03
N LYS A 624 2.38 -1.03 25.57
CA LYS A 624 2.07 -2.38 25.11
C LYS A 624 1.89 -3.34 26.29
N LEU A 625 0.93 -4.24 26.14
CA LEU A 625 0.76 -5.40 27.00
C LEU A 625 0.97 -6.66 26.18
N THR A 626 1.99 -7.43 26.52
CA THR A 626 2.28 -8.74 25.89
C THR A 626 1.92 -9.86 26.85
N ILE A 627 1.13 -10.83 26.38
CA ILE A 627 0.77 -12.02 27.12
C ILE A 627 1.48 -13.23 26.52
N THR A 628 2.16 -14.02 27.37
CA THR A 628 2.90 -15.19 26.92
C THR A 628 2.48 -16.44 27.69
N ALA A 629 2.61 -17.62 27.05
CA ALA A 629 2.55 -18.94 27.67
C ALA A 629 3.90 -19.64 27.45
N ASN A 630 4.63 -19.94 28.53
CA ASN A 630 6.01 -20.45 28.49
C ASN A 630 6.94 -19.65 27.56
N GLY A 631 6.80 -18.31 27.56
CA GLY A 631 7.60 -17.42 26.75
C GLY A 631 7.13 -17.23 25.31
N THR A 632 6.20 -18.05 24.82
CA THR A 632 5.58 -17.87 23.50
C THR A 632 4.45 -16.85 23.61
N THR A 633 4.47 -15.81 22.81
CA THR A 633 3.42 -14.78 22.77
C THR A 633 2.10 -15.38 22.29
N ILE A 634 1.03 -15.18 23.09
CA ILE A 634 -0.33 -15.60 22.75
C ILE A 634 -1.26 -14.42 22.48
N ALA A 635 -0.90 -13.21 22.95
CA ALA A 635 -1.63 -11.99 22.65
C ALA A 635 -0.76 -10.75 22.83
N ASN A 636 -1.10 -9.69 22.10
CA ASN A 636 -0.55 -8.34 22.27
C ASN A 636 -1.70 -7.33 22.27
N PHE A 637 -1.60 -6.36 23.17
CA PHE A 637 -2.47 -5.20 23.26
C PHE A 637 -1.64 -3.94 23.37
N SER A 638 -2.27 -2.78 23.19
CA SER A 638 -1.60 -1.47 23.30
C SER A 638 -2.62 -0.39 23.67
N ASN A 639 -2.16 0.84 23.86
CA ASN A 639 -3.01 2.03 23.94
C ASN A 639 -4.06 2.11 22.83
N LEU A 640 -3.80 1.55 21.66
CA LEU A 640 -4.74 1.53 20.52
C LEU A 640 -5.95 0.61 20.74
N ASN A 641 -5.89 -0.30 21.69
CA ASN A 641 -6.96 -1.25 22.01
C ASN A 641 -7.84 -0.80 23.17
N HIS A 642 -7.75 0.48 23.58
CA HIS A 642 -8.59 1.02 24.64
C HIS A 642 -10.09 0.91 24.29
N ALA A 643 -10.90 0.58 25.26
CA ALA A 643 -12.36 0.45 25.13
C ALA A 643 -13.05 0.88 26.42
N SER A 644 -14.32 1.26 26.33
CA SER A 644 -15.12 1.57 27.53
C SER A 644 -15.40 0.28 28.32
N GLY A 645 -14.70 0.11 29.44
CA GLY A 645 -14.86 -1.02 30.35
C GLY A 645 -14.11 -2.28 29.92
N TYR A 646 -14.31 -3.33 30.69
CA TYR A 646 -13.60 -4.59 30.52
C TYR A 646 -14.05 -5.40 29.31
N GLN A 647 -13.08 -6.01 28.63
CA GLN A 647 -13.28 -6.96 27.55
C GLN A 647 -12.74 -8.33 27.94
N GLN A 648 -13.51 -9.38 27.71
CA GLN A 648 -13.05 -10.75 27.96
C GLN A 648 -12.25 -11.29 26.79
N HIS A 649 -11.07 -11.85 27.10
CA HIS A 649 -10.19 -12.52 26.15
C HIS A 649 -10.03 -13.98 26.52
N THR A 650 -9.95 -14.88 25.52
CA THR A 650 -9.82 -16.33 25.75
C THR A 650 -8.85 -16.93 24.72
N TYR A 651 -7.91 -17.72 25.21
CA TYR A 651 -6.86 -18.35 24.40
C TYR A 651 -6.77 -19.85 24.75
N SER A 652 -6.39 -20.68 23.78
CA SER A 652 -6.20 -22.12 24.02
C SER A 652 -4.84 -22.39 24.68
N LEU A 653 -4.85 -23.20 25.73
CA LEU A 653 -3.67 -23.79 26.35
C LEU A 653 -3.64 -25.34 26.23
N GLY A 654 -4.47 -25.90 25.35
CA GLY A 654 -4.58 -27.35 25.18
C GLY A 654 -3.27 -28.05 24.76
N SER A 655 -2.37 -27.32 24.10
CA SER A 655 -1.02 -27.81 23.76
C SER A 655 -0.13 -28.11 24.98
N PHE A 656 -0.50 -27.62 26.16
CA PHE A 656 0.21 -27.84 27.42
C PHE A 656 -0.44 -28.95 28.27
N ALA A 657 -1.42 -29.73 27.75
CA ALA A 657 -2.02 -30.83 28.46
C ALA A 657 -0.94 -31.86 28.93
N GLY A 658 -0.95 -32.20 30.19
CA GLY A 658 0.06 -33.03 30.82
C GLY A 658 1.37 -32.32 31.20
N SER A 659 1.44 -31.00 31.04
CA SER A 659 2.65 -30.21 31.24
C SER A 659 2.40 -28.98 32.15
N THR A 660 3.49 -28.39 32.62
CA THR A 660 3.47 -27.15 33.36
C THR A 660 3.51 -25.97 32.39
N VAL A 661 2.65 -24.96 32.61
CA VAL A 661 2.59 -23.72 31.83
C VAL A 661 2.70 -22.51 32.75
N THR A 662 3.52 -21.54 32.36
CA THR A 662 3.59 -20.22 32.97
C THR A 662 2.90 -19.23 32.06
N VAL A 663 1.77 -18.67 32.52
CA VAL A 663 1.15 -17.51 31.87
C VAL A 663 1.76 -16.24 32.47
N LYS A 664 2.11 -15.29 31.57
CA LYS A 664 2.75 -14.04 31.98
C LYS A 664 2.21 -12.87 31.19
N PHE A 665 1.81 -11.82 31.88
CA PHE A 665 1.53 -10.49 31.35
C PHE A 665 2.79 -9.63 31.53
N THR A 666 3.13 -8.85 30.54
CA THR A 666 4.21 -7.87 30.61
C THR A 666 3.70 -6.57 29.99
N GLY A 667 3.47 -5.58 30.83
CA GLY A 667 3.17 -4.23 30.44
C GLY A 667 4.47 -3.45 30.21
N THR A 668 4.52 -2.60 29.21
CA THR A 668 5.64 -1.70 28.93
C THR A 668 5.11 -0.34 28.54
N GLU A 669 5.49 0.68 29.26
CA GLU A 669 5.08 2.07 29.09
C GLU A 669 6.26 2.89 28.57
N ASP A 670 6.00 3.83 27.68
CA ASP A 670 7.02 4.72 27.13
C ASP A 670 7.36 5.89 28.09
N SER A 671 7.87 7.00 27.60
CA SER A 671 8.33 8.10 28.45
C SER A 671 7.27 9.18 28.71
N SER A 672 6.07 9.06 28.16
CA SER A 672 5.04 10.13 28.21
C SER A 672 3.63 9.56 28.10
N LEU A 673 2.66 10.24 28.71
CA LEU A 673 1.24 9.87 28.70
C LEU A 673 0.97 8.43 29.16
N GLN A 674 0.16 8.29 30.16
CA GLN A 674 -0.07 7.00 30.81
C GLN A 674 -1.00 6.08 30.00
N THR A 675 -0.73 4.77 30.05
CA THR A 675 -1.68 3.72 29.68
C THR A 675 -1.74 2.68 30.79
N SER A 676 -2.91 2.51 31.37
CA SER A 676 -3.21 1.49 32.39
C SER A 676 -3.70 0.21 31.71
N PHE A 677 -3.09 -0.93 32.03
CA PHE A 677 -3.59 -2.24 31.66
C PHE A 677 -4.13 -2.93 32.93
N VAL A 678 -5.44 -3.00 33.04
CA VAL A 678 -6.11 -3.53 34.23
C VAL A 678 -6.66 -4.91 33.95
N VAL A 679 -6.11 -5.91 34.63
CA VAL A 679 -6.46 -7.33 34.46
C VAL A 679 -7.24 -7.82 35.66
N ASP A 680 -8.32 -8.55 35.41
CA ASP A 680 -9.12 -9.17 36.45
C ASP A 680 -9.74 -10.50 35.99
N ASP A 681 -10.34 -11.22 36.92
CA ASP A 681 -11.09 -12.47 36.68
C ASP A 681 -10.39 -13.43 35.69
N THR A 682 -9.14 -13.74 36.00
CA THR A 682 -8.34 -14.70 35.23
C THR A 682 -8.80 -16.12 35.48
N ALA A 683 -8.75 -16.99 34.47
CA ALA A 683 -9.05 -18.40 34.66
C ALA A 683 -8.27 -19.31 33.70
N ILE A 684 -7.73 -20.41 34.20
CA ILE A 684 -7.30 -21.55 33.37
C ILE A 684 -8.25 -22.71 33.65
N ASN A 685 -9.13 -22.98 32.70
CA ASN A 685 -10.16 -23.99 32.81
C ASN A 685 -9.77 -25.23 32.02
N PRO A 686 -9.38 -26.32 32.70
CA PRO A 686 -9.11 -27.60 32.05
C PRO A 686 -10.42 -28.18 31.48
N ASN A 687 -10.38 -28.64 30.24
CA ASN A 687 -11.54 -29.21 29.58
C ASN A 687 -11.12 -30.29 28.55
#